data_591f540f8266ef20dbe44aa984e459c3
#
_entry.id   591f540f8266ef20dbe44aa984e459c3
#
_cell.length_a   1.000
_cell.length_b   1.000
_cell.length_c   1.000
_cell.angle_alpha   90.00
_cell.angle_beta   90.00
_cell.angle_gamma   90.00
#
_symmetry.space_group_name_H-M   'P 1'
#
loop_
_entity.id
_entity.type
_entity.pdbx_description
1 polymer ?
#
loop_
_entity_poly.entity_id
_entity_poly.type
_entity_poly.pdbx_seq_one_letter_code
_entity_poly.pdbx_strand_id
1 'polypeptide(L)'
;MYDARGYLSEERDPRGNHTFYRSDEAGNLLWMQEADGNEHHFSYDTSGNLVHAKDRLREVSFRYGSLGTLLSRTQNGRTVCFEYDTELQLTGIANEGGELYRFALDGRGDAVDEWGFDGLHRHYERDGAGRVSKVLRPDERWSTYEYDGVGRIVGERHSDGTGTAYKYNKDGLLTAAFNDSIKIGFERGQGGRVLKETQGEHMVESVYDAFGSRIRLSSDLGADIALQYDTEGLQAGMQSKDWGMSIGRDKSGLEIQRELSGGVRVTTGRDMLGRVVRRDILSGGMEQSRMRYHWGMGNRLHRKVNERTGETVLFDYDSWDNLFRADYKGGSEVESIYKAPDALGNLFRTPERKDRKYGKGGRLLEDKKFSYHYDGEGNLVLKQRLRPDETLAPLWQEGDWAYEWQGNGMLRSVKRPDGEMVSFEYDPLGRRISKTYKDKTTRWVWDGNVPLHEWTEESDVTTWLFEEGAFVPAAKIVGDKSYSIITDYLGTPTEMFNSDGEKTWSAELDIYGSVRNFAGRSLSDCPFRYQGQYEDEETGLYYNRFRYYSPDSGIYISQDPIRLAGNNPTLYAYVHDTNVWIDSWGLKGTGIPFQVGLHEDLIKINAGTGLDSHHVGQKALMDKLVANYDEMKAPAILVPSVGHTRTKDGVGIVSRSPINPKTGKPFTNARELLARDIRELRRVYGDTISNKQLQELINLNKSMYPEMNKPKTGHH
;
A
#
# COMPACT_ATOMS: atom_id res chain seq x y z
N MET A 1 24.35 -11.71 19.58
CA MET A 1 25.24 -12.71 20.23
C MET A 1 24.97 -14.08 19.63
N TYR A 2 25.92 -14.99 19.71
CA TYR A 2 25.79 -16.33 19.15
C TYR A 2 25.99 -17.37 20.26
N ASP A 3 25.36 -18.52 20.12
CA ASP A 3 25.55 -19.66 21.04
C ASP A 3 26.91 -20.37 20.76
N ALA A 4 27.23 -21.37 21.56
CA ALA A 4 28.48 -22.15 21.43
C ALA A 4 28.62 -22.95 20.11
N ARG A 5 27.52 -23.10 19.35
CA ARG A 5 27.46 -23.77 18.05
C ARG A 5 27.52 -22.76 16.88
N GLY A 6 27.48 -21.44 17.17
CA GLY A 6 27.51 -20.38 16.16
C GLY A 6 26.13 -19.95 15.67
N TYR A 7 25.03 -20.39 16.27
CA TYR A 7 23.69 -19.93 15.94
C TYR A 7 23.34 -18.66 16.72
N LEU A 8 22.56 -17.75 16.09
CA LEU A 8 22.09 -16.52 16.71
C LEU A 8 21.29 -16.84 17.96
N SER A 9 21.72 -16.33 19.13
CA SER A 9 21.06 -16.52 20.42
C SER A 9 20.41 -15.24 20.95
N GLU A 10 20.92 -14.08 20.55
CA GLU A 10 20.40 -12.79 20.97
C GLU A 10 20.75 -11.71 19.95
N GLU A 11 19.78 -10.87 19.67
CA GLU A 11 19.93 -9.65 18.87
C GLU A 11 19.57 -8.44 19.75
N ARG A 12 20.29 -7.35 19.57
CA ARG A 12 19.99 -6.07 20.23
C ARG A 12 19.83 -5.00 19.18
N ASP A 13 18.69 -4.32 19.19
CA ASP A 13 18.43 -3.20 18.30
C ASP A 13 19.16 -1.90 18.77
N PRO A 14 19.20 -0.83 17.94
CA PRO A 14 19.84 0.45 18.31
C PRO A 14 19.21 1.13 19.53
N ARG A 15 17.98 0.79 19.93
CA ARG A 15 17.29 1.31 21.09
C ARG A 15 17.56 0.51 22.37
N GLY A 16 18.25 -0.62 22.22
CA GLY A 16 18.59 -1.50 23.33
C GLY A 16 17.56 -2.57 23.62
N ASN A 17 16.58 -2.79 22.75
CA ASN A 17 15.65 -3.92 22.85
C ASN A 17 16.35 -5.22 22.49
N HIS A 18 15.97 -6.29 23.16
CA HIS A 18 16.54 -7.60 22.97
C HIS A 18 15.52 -8.56 22.36
N THR A 19 15.94 -9.32 21.36
CA THR A 19 15.23 -10.50 20.83
C THR A 19 16.10 -11.70 21.07
N PHE A 20 15.51 -12.75 21.65
CA PHE A 20 16.22 -13.99 22.01
C PHE A 20 15.80 -15.13 21.09
N TYR A 21 16.76 -16.03 20.80
CA TYR A 21 16.57 -17.15 19.88
C TYR A 21 17.11 -18.44 20.47
N ARG A 22 16.50 -19.59 20.13
CA ARG A 22 17.01 -20.93 20.41
C ARG A 22 16.81 -21.82 19.20
N SER A 23 17.88 -22.45 18.75
CA SER A 23 17.87 -23.37 17.61
C SER A 23 18.19 -24.80 18.05
N ASP A 24 17.77 -25.80 17.25
CA ASP A 24 18.16 -27.18 17.40
C ASP A 24 19.61 -27.45 16.91
N GLU A 25 20.02 -28.72 16.88
CA GLU A 25 21.35 -29.11 16.39
C GLU A 25 21.52 -28.93 14.87
N ALA A 26 20.42 -28.92 14.12
CA ALA A 26 20.42 -28.69 12.67
C ALA A 26 20.36 -27.19 12.29
N GLY A 27 20.19 -26.29 13.29
CA GLY A 27 20.08 -24.86 13.09
C GLY A 27 18.64 -24.36 12.88
N ASN A 28 17.64 -25.24 13.00
CA ASN A 28 16.25 -24.81 12.91
C ASN A 28 15.84 -24.02 14.16
N LEU A 29 15.18 -22.89 13.99
CA LEU A 29 14.69 -22.04 15.07
C LEU A 29 13.56 -22.74 15.83
N LEU A 30 13.76 -23.09 17.11
CA LEU A 30 12.73 -23.72 17.95
C LEU A 30 11.92 -22.73 18.79
N TRP A 31 12.55 -21.62 19.16
CA TRP A 31 11.93 -20.62 20.02
C TRP A 31 12.52 -19.24 19.77
N MET A 32 11.67 -18.22 19.86
CA MET A 32 12.06 -16.82 19.78
C MET A 32 11.22 -16.01 20.79
N GLN A 33 11.84 -15.02 21.45
CA GLN A 33 11.13 -14.05 22.27
C GLN A 33 11.42 -12.65 21.74
N GLU A 34 10.36 -11.95 21.35
CA GLU A 34 10.42 -10.56 20.89
C GLU A 34 10.53 -9.59 22.08
N ALA A 35 10.93 -8.35 21.79
CA ALA A 35 11.10 -7.32 22.80
C ALA A 35 9.80 -6.90 23.51
N ASP A 36 8.63 -7.13 22.91
CA ASP A 36 7.32 -6.93 23.53
C ASP A 36 6.90 -8.05 24.48
N GLY A 37 7.74 -9.10 24.60
CA GLY A 37 7.53 -10.27 25.42
C GLY A 37 6.70 -11.38 24.74
N ASN A 38 6.35 -11.23 23.45
CA ASN A 38 5.73 -12.31 22.69
C ASN A 38 6.72 -13.45 22.48
N GLU A 39 6.29 -14.69 22.72
CA GLU A 39 7.11 -15.89 22.58
C GLU A 39 6.57 -16.76 21.46
N HIS A 40 7.47 -17.12 20.54
CA HIS A 40 7.17 -17.98 19.40
C HIS A 40 7.81 -19.35 19.60
N HIS A 41 7.08 -20.39 19.27
CA HIS A 41 7.53 -21.78 19.29
C HIS A 41 7.36 -22.38 17.90
N PHE A 42 8.37 -23.12 17.44
CA PHE A 42 8.40 -23.70 16.10
C PHE A 42 8.69 -25.19 16.18
N SER A 43 8.10 -25.97 15.29
CA SER A 43 8.36 -27.41 15.15
C SER A 43 8.52 -27.77 13.68
N TYR A 44 9.40 -28.70 13.40
CA TYR A 44 9.77 -29.12 12.06
C TYR A 44 9.55 -30.62 11.86
N ASP A 45 9.34 -31.03 10.62
CA ASP A 45 9.36 -32.44 10.26
C ASP A 45 10.81 -32.98 10.10
N THR A 46 10.96 -34.25 9.78
CA THR A 46 12.28 -34.86 9.55
C THR A 46 13.01 -34.36 8.32
N SER A 47 12.32 -33.64 7.42
CA SER A 47 12.88 -33.03 6.22
C SER A 47 13.28 -31.57 6.45
N GLY A 48 13.02 -31.01 7.64
CA GLY A 48 13.30 -29.62 7.99
C GLY A 48 12.19 -28.64 7.58
N ASN A 49 11.02 -29.11 7.15
CA ASN A 49 9.89 -28.23 6.86
C ASN A 49 9.21 -27.80 8.17
N LEU A 50 8.86 -26.51 8.28
CA LEU A 50 8.11 -25.97 9.41
C LEU A 50 6.68 -26.56 9.41
N VAL A 51 6.34 -27.38 10.38
CA VAL A 51 5.01 -28.01 10.50
C VAL A 51 4.09 -27.32 11.48
N HIS A 52 4.66 -26.58 12.46
CA HIS A 52 3.87 -25.86 13.45
C HIS A 52 4.61 -24.62 13.95
N ALA A 53 3.88 -23.51 14.05
CA ALA A 53 4.32 -22.26 14.66
C ALA A 53 3.23 -21.74 15.59
N LYS A 54 3.62 -21.35 16.80
CA LYS A 54 2.69 -20.85 17.81
C LYS A 54 3.29 -19.69 18.56
N ASP A 55 2.52 -18.62 18.75
CA ASP A 55 2.81 -17.56 19.70
C ASP A 55 1.64 -17.39 20.69
N ARG A 56 1.66 -16.35 21.51
CA ARG A 56 0.57 -16.08 22.46
C ARG A 56 -0.73 -15.62 21.81
N LEU A 57 -0.67 -15.21 20.54
CA LEU A 57 -1.77 -14.63 19.79
C LEU A 57 -2.30 -15.57 18.70
N ARG A 58 -1.41 -16.42 18.12
CA ARG A 58 -1.70 -17.21 16.91
C ARG A 58 -1.11 -18.60 17.00
N GLU A 59 -1.78 -19.55 16.34
CA GLU A 59 -1.30 -20.90 16.13
C GLU A 59 -1.49 -21.28 14.67
N VAL A 60 -0.42 -21.70 14.01
CA VAL A 60 -0.41 -22.05 12.58
C VAL A 60 0.23 -23.42 12.41
N SER A 61 -0.41 -24.29 11.64
CA SER A 61 0.15 -25.57 11.24
C SER A 61 0.18 -25.73 9.73
N PHE A 62 1.16 -26.49 9.24
CA PHE A 62 1.40 -26.72 7.83
C PHE A 62 1.46 -28.21 7.54
N ARG A 63 0.96 -28.62 6.37
CA ARG A 63 1.09 -29.98 5.87
C ARG A 63 1.77 -29.94 4.51
N TYR A 64 2.73 -30.83 4.34
CA TYR A 64 3.50 -30.92 3.12
C TYR A 64 3.30 -32.27 2.43
N GLY A 65 3.45 -32.28 1.11
CA GLY A 65 3.53 -33.47 0.29
C GLY A 65 4.94 -34.09 0.36
N SER A 66 5.09 -35.26 -0.27
CA SER A 66 6.32 -36.03 -0.28
C SER A 66 7.55 -35.33 -0.85
N LEU A 67 7.33 -34.28 -1.65
CA LEU A 67 8.39 -33.47 -2.30
C LEU A 67 8.52 -32.06 -1.67
N GLY A 68 7.99 -31.86 -0.45
CA GLY A 68 8.06 -30.59 0.26
C GLY A 68 7.10 -29.51 -0.25
N THR A 69 6.14 -29.86 -1.11
CA THR A 69 5.08 -28.92 -1.56
C THR A 69 4.09 -28.67 -0.41
N LEU A 70 3.72 -27.43 -0.18
CA LEU A 70 2.74 -27.07 0.86
C LEU A 70 1.33 -27.49 0.42
N LEU A 71 0.73 -28.46 1.10
CA LEU A 71 -0.62 -28.96 0.81
C LEU A 71 -1.70 -28.19 1.56
N SER A 72 -1.42 -27.75 2.79
CA SER A 72 -2.36 -26.94 3.55
C SER A 72 -1.68 -26.10 4.62
N ARG A 73 -2.32 -24.97 4.95
CA ARG A 73 -2.01 -24.10 6.08
C ARG A 73 -3.27 -23.94 6.92
N THR A 74 -3.17 -24.29 8.20
CA THR A 74 -4.27 -24.10 9.15
C THR A 74 -3.86 -23.06 10.18
N GLN A 75 -4.66 -22.01 10.35
CA GLN A 75 -4.45 -20.98 11.37
C GLN A 75 -5.70 -20.90 12.26
N ASN A 76 -5.51 -21.13 13.57
CA ASN A 76 -6.58 -21.08 14.57
C ASN A 76 -7.84 -21.85 14.11
N GLY A 77 -7.64 -23.05 13.56
CA GLY A 77 -8.71 -23.96 13.12
C GLY A 77 -9.28 -23.69 11.71
N ARG A 78 -8.82 -22.68 10.98
CA ARG A 78 -9.23 -22.42 9.59
C ARG A 78 -8.13 -22.87 8.63
N THR A 79 -8.52 -23.57 7.57
CA THR A 79 -7.57 -24.24 6.68
C THR A 79 -7.72 -23.70 5.25
N VAL A 80 -6.58 -23.33 4.66
CA VAL A 80 -6.39 -23.11 3.23
C VAL A 80 -5.66 -24.32 2.66
N CYS A 81 -6.16 -24.87 1.53
CA CYS A 81 -5.54 -26.02 0.85
C CYS A 81 -5.00 -25.57 -0.52
N PHE A 82 -3.92 -26.27 -0.95
CA PHE A 82 -3.24 -26.01 -2.23
C PHE A 82 -3.26 -27.28 -3.07
N GLU A 83 -3.59 -27.14 -4.36
CA GLU A 83 -3.64 -28.21 -5.34
C GLU A 83 -2.52 -28.01 -6.37
N TYR A 84 -1.88 -29.10 -6.76
CA TYR A 84 -0.76 -29.09 -7.71
C TYR A 84 -0.97 -30.14 -8.79
N ASP A 85 -0.41 -29.91 -9.96
CA ASP A 85 -0.30 -30.90 -11.01
C ASP A 85 0.86 -31.88 -10.75
N THR A 86 1.09 -32.78 -11.69
CA THR A 86 2.18 -33.78 -11.63
C THR A 86 3.57 -33.19 -11.75
N GLU A 87 3.69 -31.94 -12.25
CA GLU A 87 4.92 -31.17 -12.37
C GLU A 87 5.13 -30.24 -11.17
N LEU A 88 4.29 -30.37 -10.13
CA LEU A 88 4.29 -29.56 -8.89
C LEU A 88 3.99 -28.07 -9.13
N GLN A 89 3.27 -27.74 -10.20
CA GLN A 89 2.80 -26.39 -10.44
C GLN A 89 1.45 -26.19 -9.73
N LEU A 90 1.24 -25.01 -9.13
CA LEU A 90 0.01 -24.69 -8.43
C LEU A 90 -1.15 -24.56 -9.39
N THR A 91 -2.17 -25.39 -9.23
CA THR A 91 -3.39 -25.42 -10.06
C THR A 91 -4.65 -25.02 -9.31
N GLY A 92 -4.60 -24.97 -7.97
CA GLY A 92 -5.77 -24.59 -7.20
C GLY A 92 -5.45 -24.15 -5.78
N ILE A 93 -6.33 -23.31 -5.24
CA ILE A 93 -6.35 -22.89 -3.83
C ILE A 93 -7.79 -22.99 -3.33
N ALA A 94 -8.01 -23.76 -2.26
CA ALA A 94 -9.27 -23.74 -1.53
C ALA A 94 -9.13 -22.83 -0.31
N ASN A 95 -9.98 -21.81 -0.21
CA ASN A 95 -9.99 -20.89 0.93
C ASN A 95 -10.63 -21.53 2.17
N GLU A 96 -10.70 -20.81 3.29
CA GLU A 96 -11.24 -21.26 4.58
C GLU A 96 -12.73 -21.63 4.53
N GLY A 97 -13.46 -21.18 3.51
CA GLY A 97 -14.86 -21.55 3.25
C GLY A 97 -15.03 -22.69 2.25
N GLY A 98 -13.92 -23.25 1.73
CA GLY A 98 -13.93 -24.30 0.71
C GLY A 98 -14.23 -23.78 -0.70
N GLU A 99 -14.23 -22.47 -0.94
CA GLU A 99 -14.32 -21.90 -2.29
C GLU A 99 -13.00 -22.12 -3.02
N LEU A 100 -13.07 -22.45 -4.32
CA LEU A 100 -11.91 -22.83 -5.12
C LEU A 100 -11.50 -21.70 -6.06
N TYR A 101 -10.22 -21.35 -6.00
CA TYR A 101 -9.52 -20.59 -7.04
C TYR A 101 -8.73 -21.57 -7.89
N ARG A 102 -8.86 -21.54 -9.22
CA ARG A 102 -8.26 -22.52 -10.11
C ARG A 102 -7.51 -21.88 -11.26
N PHE A 103 -6.47 -22.58 -11.71
CA PHE A 103 -5.70 -22.29 -12.90
C PHE A 103 -5.67 -23.50 -13.83
N ALA A 104 -5.89 -23.28 -15.13
CA ALA A 104 -5.45 -24.21 -16.15
C ALA A 104 -4.15 -23.67 -16.75
N LEU A 105 -3.12 -24.50 -16.80
CA LEU A 105 -1.80 -24.14 -17.26
C LEU A 105 -1.53 -24.77 -18.64
N ASP A 106 -0.75 -24.09 -19.48
CA ASP A 106 -0.25 -24.67 -20.72
C ASP A 106 1.00 -25.53 -20.48
N GLY A 107 1.55 -26.13 -21.51
CA GLY A 107 2.75 -26.98 -21.41
C GLY A 107 4.04 -26.25 -21.06
N ARG A 108 3.98 -24.92 -20.82
CA ARG A 108 5.09 -24.09 -20.30
C ARG A 108 4.88 -23.73 -18.83
N GLY A 109 3.71 -24.07 -18.25
CA GLY A 109 3.30 -23.66 -16.93
C GLY A 109 2.66 -22.26 -16.86
N ASP A 110 2.35 -21.64 -17.99
CA ASP A 110 1.66 -20.36 -18.04
C ASP A 110 0.14 -20.55 -17.90
N ALA A 111 -0.53 -19.72 -17.08
CA ALA A 111 -1.98 -19.76 -16.95
C ALA A 111 -2.67 -19.42 -18.28
N VAL A 112 -3.53 -20.31 -18.74
CA VAL A 112 -4.42 -20.13 -19.89
C VAL A 112 -5.82 -19.75 -19.44
N ASP A 113 -6.31 -20.38 -18.36
CA ASP A 113 -7.59 -20.06 -17.75
C ASP A 113 -7.43 -19.88 -16.25
N GLU A 114 -8.22 -18.97 -15.71
CA GLU A 114 -8.26 -18.63 -14.29
C GLU A 114 -9.71 -18.50 -13.84
N TRP A 115 -10.07 -19.19 -12.74
CA TRP A 115 -11.38 -19.09 -12.09
C TRP A 115 -11.19 -18.59 -10.67
N GLY A 116 -11.75 -17.41 -10.37
CA GLY A 116 -11.73 -16.81 -9.03
C GLY A 116 -12.57 -17.60 -8.01
N PHE A 117 -12.43 -17.28 -6.72
CA PHE A 117 -13.27 -17.84 -5.64
C PHE A 117 -14.77 -17.63 -5.86
N ASP A 118 -15.15 -16.59 -6.60
CA ASP A 118 -16.51 -16.29 -7.00
C ASP A 118 -16.96 -17.02 -8.28
N GLY A 119 -16.05 -17.79 -8.91
CA GLY A 119 -16.27 -18.51 -10.15
C GLY A 119 -16.11 -17.65 -11.40
N LEU A 120 -15.68 -16.40 -11.29
CA LEU A 120 -15.42 -15.56 -12.46
C LEU A 120 -14.26 -16.13 -13.27
N HIS A 121 -14.52 -16.34 -14.57
CA HIS A 121 -13.58 -16.96 -15.50
C HIS A 121 -12.86 -15.90 -16.33
N ARG A 122 -11.55 -16.07 -16.48
CA ARG A 122 -10.70 -15.33 -17.42
C ARG A 122 -9.91 -16.28 -18.27
N HIS A 123 -9.81 -15.94 -19.56
CA HIS A 123 -8.99 -16.69 -20.51
C HIS A 123 -7.89 -15.81 -21.08
N TYR A 124 -6.67 -16.33 -21.16
CA TYR A 124 -5.47 -15.61 -21.58
C TYR A 124 -4.97 -16.14 -22.92
N GLU A 125 -4.99 -15.29 -23.94
CA GLU A 125 -4.31 -15.55 -25.20
C GLU A 125 -2.89 -14.96 -25.13
N ARG A 126 -1.92 -15.67 -25.69
CA ARG A 126 -0.52 -15.24 -25.69
C ARG A 126 0.03 -15.09 -27.09
N ASP A 127 1.01 -14.21 -27.26
CA ASP A 127 1.75 -14.07 -28.51
C ASP A 127 2.83 -15.15 -28.66
N GLY A 128 3.54 -15.17 -29.81
CA GLY A 128 4.61 -16.12 -30.07
C GLY A 128 5.80 -16.06 -29.10
N ALA A 129 5.94 -15.00 -28.32
CA ALA A 129 6.94 -14.84 -27.28
C ALA A 129 6.44 -15.28 -25.89
N GLY A 130 5.19 -15.75 -25.77
CA GLY A 130 4.57 -16.20 -24.53
C GLY A 130 3.96 -15.06 -23.68
N ARG A 131 3.92 -13.81 -24.17
CA ARG A 131 3.34 -12.68 -23.48
C ARG A 131 1.83 -12.63 -23.65
N VAL A 132 1.09 -12.20 -22.64
CA VAL A 132 -0.37 -12.06 -22.73
C VAL A 132 -0.72 -11.00 -23.77
N SER A 133 -1.28 -11.39 -24.89
CA SER A 133 -1.73 -10.50 -25.96
C SER A 133 -3.19 -10.10 -25.81
N LYS A 134 -4.01 -10.98 -25.20
CA LYS A 134 -5.41 -10.71 -24.94
C LYS A 134 -5.90 -11.42 -23.69
N VAL A 135 -6.80 -10.78 -22.97
CA VAL A 135 -7.54 -11.35 -21.84
C VAL A 135 -9.01 -11.27 -22.15
N LEU A 136 -9.69 -12.44 -22.22
CA LEU A 136 -11.14 -12.53 -22.27
C LEU A 136 -11.68 -12.59 -20.84
N ARG A 137 -12.75 -11.87 -20.58
CA ARG A 137 -13.37 -11.70 -19.27
C ARG A 137 -14.88 -11.92 -19.36
N PRO A 138 -15.59 -12.13 -18.25
CA PRO A 138 -17.04 -12.26 -18.26
C PRO A 138 -17.74 -11.12 -19.01
N ASP A 139 -19.00 -11.35 -19.40
CA ASP A 139 -19.86 -10.41 -20.13
C ASP A 139 -19.25 -9.98 -21.49
N GLU A 140 -18.53 -10.93 -22.16
CA GLU A 140 -17.87 -10.70 -23.46
C GLU A 140 -16.83 -9.56 -23.44
N ARG A 141 -16.38 -9.14 -22.28
CA ARG A 141 -15.35 -8.11 -22.13
C ARG A 141 -13.97 -8.65 -22.47
N TRP A 142 -13.14 -7.81 -23.03
CA TRP A 142 -11.75 -8.15 -23.33
C TRP A 142 -10.81 -6.97 -23.16
N SER A 143 -9.53 -7.29 -22.99
CA SER A 143 -8.40 -6.35 -23.07
C SER A 143 -7.33 -6.94 -23.97
N THR A 144 -6.74 -6.12 -24.84
CA THR A 144 -5.60 -6.49 -25.69
C THR A 144 -4.39 -5.66 -25.35
N TYR A 145 -3.21 -6.25 -25.53
CA TYR A 145 -1.92 -5.62 -25.21
C TYR A 145 -1.00 -5.70 -26.41
N GLU A 146 -0.37 -4.57 -26.71
CA GLU A 146 0.66 -4.44 -27.76
C GLU A 146 2.02 -4.25 -27.09
N TYR A 147 3.04 -4.87 -27.64
CA TYR A 147 4.39 -4.86 -27.09
C TYR A 147 5.40 -4.35 -28.11
N ASP A 148 6.43 -3.66 -27.62
CA ASP A 148 7.60 -3.34 -28.45
C ASP A 148 8.56 -4.55 -28.58
N GLY A 149 9.62 -4.36 -29.38
CA GLY A 149 10.61 -5.41 -29.66
C GLY A 149 11.39 -5.91 -28.43
N VAL A 150 11.34 -5.21 -27.30
CA VAL A 150 11.98 -5.59 -26.03
C VAL A 150 10.98 -6.04 -24.96
N GLY A 151 9.69 -6.20 -25.31
CA GLY A 151 8.65 -6.79 -24.47
C GLY A 151 7.94 -5.80 -23.54
N ARG A 152 8.05 -4.49 -23.73
CA ARG A 152 7.31 -3.49 -22.96
C ARG A 152 5.94 -3.24 -23.58
N ILE A 153 4.91 -3.06 -22.76
CA ILE A 153 3.57 -2.68 -23.23
C ILE A 153 3.66 -1.27 -23.83
N VAL A 154 3.30 -1.13 -25.09
CA VAL A 154 3.21 0.14 -25.81
C VAL A 154 1.77 0.56 -26.10
N GLY A 155 0.82 -0.35 -25.96
CA GLY A 155 -0.60 -0.09 -26.12
C GLY A 155 -1.45 -1.11 -25.38
N GLU A 156 -2.59 -0.65 -24.90
CA GLU A 156 -3.67 -1.49 -24.39
C GLU A 156 -5.01 -0.96 -24.90
N ARG A 157 -5.96 -1.86 -25.16
CA ARG A 157 -7.32 -1.53 -25.58
C ARG A 157 -8.32 -2.44 -24.90
N HIS A 158 -9.49 -1.89 -24.64
CA HIS A 158 -10.57 -2.58 -23.95
C HIS A 158 -11.83 -2.64 -24.81
N SER A 159 -12.72 -3.60 -24.51
CA SER A 159 -13.95 -3.85 -25.24
C SER A 159 -14.94 -2.68 -25.29
N ASP A 160 -14.84 -1.73 -24.37
CA ASP A 160 -15.65 -0.49 -24.32
C ASP A 160 -15.09 0.64 -25.20
N GLY A 161 -14.01 0.37 -25.95
CA GLY A 161 -13.32 1.33 -26.81
C GLY A 161 -12.25 2.16 -26.13
N THR A 162 -12.14 2.12 -24.80
CA THR A 162 -11.07 2.82 -24.09
C THR A 162 -9.71 2.17 -24.33
N GLY A 163 -8.65 2.95 -24.27
CA GLY A 163 -7.30 2.43 -24.43
C GLY A 163 -6.23 3.41 -23.96
N THR A 164 -5.01 2.89 -23.83
CA THR A 164 -3.83 3.66 -23.41
C THR A 164 -2.65 3.30 -24.31
N ALA A 165 -1.84 4.29 -24.66
CA ALA A 165 -0.59 4.10 -25.39
C ALA A 165 0.59 4.65 -24.59
N TYR A 166 1.73 3.97 -24.68
CA TYR A 166 2.94 4.28 -23.89
C TYR A 166 4.15 4.48 -24.81
N LYS A 167 5.05 5.40 -24.42
CA LYS A 167 6.33 5.63 -25.09
C LYS A 167 7.46 5.57 -24.09
N TYR A 168 8.56 4.97 -24.51
CA TYR A 168 9.75 4.78 -23.68
C TYR A 168 11.01 5.33 -24.37
N ASN A 169 11.99 5.73 -23.57
CA ASN A 169 13.30 6.07 -24.08
C ASN A 169 14.17 4.79 -24.27
N LYS A 170 15.43 4.99 -24.71
CA LYS A 170 16.41 3.90 -24.92
C LYS A 170 16.71 3.11 -23.65
N ASP A 171 16.60 3.75 -22.48
CA ASP A 171 16.90 3.16 -21.18
C ASP A 171 15.70 2.42 -20.58
N GLY A 172 14.58 2.34 -21.32
CA GLY A 172 13.37 1.67 -20.90
C GLY A 172 12.45 2.49 -20.00
N LEU A 173 12.73 3.77 -19.79
CA LEU A 173 11.93 4.65 -18.95
C LEU A 173 10.76 5.25 -19.73
N LEU A 174 9.58 5.29 -19.11
CA LEU A 174 8.39 5.94 -19.67
C LEU A 174 8.65 7.43 -19.90
N THR A 175 8.42 7.90 -21.12
CA THR A 175 8.54 9.30 -21.52
C THR A 175 7.21 9.94 -21.86
N ALA A 176 6.21 9.14 -22.24
CA ALA A 176 4.85 9.64 -22.42
C ALA A 176 3.83 8.50 -22.31
N ALA A 177 2.63 8.85 -21.87
CA ALA A 177 1.46 8.00 -21.90
C ALA A 177 0.24 8.79 -22.39
N PHE A 178 -0.70 8.12 -23.06
CA PHE A 178 -1.85 8.77 -23.73
C PHE A 178 -3.09 7.91 -23.51
N ASN A 179 -4.20 8.56 -23.24
CA ASN A 179 -5.53 7.98 -23.38
C ASN A 179 -6.45 9.04 -24.05
N ASP A 180 -7.76 8.76 -24.14
CA ASP A 180 -8.72 9.68 -24.75
C ASP A 180 -8.90 10.99 -23.97
N SER A 181 -8.63 10.98 -22.67
CA SER A 181 -8.83 12.16 -21.78
C SER A 181 -7.63 13.08 -21.79
N ILE A 182 -6.39 12.56 -21.76
CA ILE A 182 -5.20 13.39 -21.53
C ILE A 182 -3.91 12.73 -22.03
N LYS A 183 -2.92 13.57 -22.28
CA LYS A 183 -1.53 13.18 -22.49
C LYS A 183 -0.69 13.51 -21.26
N ILE A 184 0.12 12.53 -20.81
CA ILE A 184 1.15 12.71 -19.80
C ILE A 184 2.52 12.62 -20.47
N GLY A 185 3.45 13.51 -20.12
CA GLY A 185 4.81 13.53 -20.64
C GLY A 185 5.84 13.62 -19.51
N PHE A 186 7.00 13.01 -19.69
CA PHE A 186 8.08 13.02 -18.69
C PHE A 186 9.40 13.43 -19.33
N GLU A 187 10.00 14.49 -18.78
CA GLU A 187 11.40 14.82 -19.00
C GLU A 187 12.24 14.30 -17.84
N ARG A 188 13.31 13.57 -18.18
CA ARG A 188 14.11 12.87 -17.16
C ARG A 188 15.56 13.30 -17.21
N GLY A 189 16.17 13.46 -16.04
CA GLY A 189 17.58 13.72 -15.84
C GLY A 189 18.42 12.45 -15.78
N GLN A 190 19.68 12.63 -15.43
CA GLN A 190 20.61 11.50 -15.17
C GLN A 190 20.07 10.60 -14.05
N GLY A 191 20.14 9.28 -14.28
CA GLY A 191 19.61 8.30 -13.33
C GLY A 191 18.10 8.09 -13.39
N GLY A 192 17.39 8.66 -14.40
CA GLY A 192 15.99 8.40 -14.68
C GLY A 192 15.00 9.23 -13.85
N ARG A 193 15.46 10.17 -13.03
CA ARG A 193 14.61 11.04 -12.21
C ARG A 193 13.73 11.92 -13.09
N VAL A 194 12.48 12.11 -12.69
CA VAL A 194 11.55 13.03 -13.37
C VAL A 194 11.94 14.45 -13.00
N LEU A 195 12.40 15.21 -13.97
CA LEU A 195 12.67 16.65 -13.83
C LEU A 195 11.43 17.47 -14.11
N LYS A 196 10.59 16.97 -15.04
CA LYS A 196 9.35 17.62 -15.43
C LYS A 196 8.31 16.58 -15.81
N GLU A 197 7.12 16.73 -15.29
CA GLU A 197 5.93 15.99 -15.71
C GLU A 197 4.94 16.97 -16.32
N THR A 198 4.47 16.69 -17.55
CA THR A 198 3.43 17.44 -18.22
C THR A 198 2.14 16.64 -18.15
N GLN A 199 1.04 17.27 -17.69
CA GLN A 199 -0.29 16.67 -17.52
C GLN A 199 -1.30 17.53 -18.31
N GLY A 200 -1.54 17.17 -19.57
CA GLY A 200 -2.30 18.02 -20.50
C GLY A 200 -1.59 19.35 -20.76
N GLU A 201 -2.20 20.45 -20.32
CA GLU A 201 -1.66 21.81 -20.43
C GLU A 201 -0.80 22.22 -19.24
N HIS A 202 -0.86 21.46 -18.12
CA HIS A 202 -0.17 21.78 -16.88
C HIS A 202 1.16 21.05 -16.75
N MET A 203 2.06 21.61 -15.94
CA MET A 203 3.36 21.02 -15.68
C MET A 203 3.77 21.10 -14.22
N VAL A 204 4.49 20.08 -13.80
CA VAL A 204 5.14 19.97 -12.49
C VAL A 204 6.64 19.74 -12.70
N GLU A 205 7.48 20.55 -12.09
CA GLU A 205 8.94 20.48 -12.21
C GLU A 205 9.58 20.14 -10.87
N SER A 206 10.63 19.35 -10.91
CA SER A 206 11.38 18.89 -9.74
C SER A 206 12.87 19.18 -9.89
N VAL A 207 13.48 19.72 -8.83
CA VAL A 207 14.92 19.96 -8.74
C VAL A 207 15.50 19.02 -7.68
N TYR A 208 16.61 18.37 -8.00
CA TYR A 208 17.28 17.41 -7.12
C TYR A 208 18.69 17.88 -6.79
N ASP A 209 19.15 17.55 -5.58
CA ASP A 209 20.53 17.76 -5.17
C ASP A 209 21.46 16.69 -5.77
N ALA A 210 22.76 16.80 -5.46
CA ALA A 210 23.77 15.85 -5.93
C ALA A 210 23.59 14.42 -5.38
N PHE A 211 22.88 14.26 -4.26
CA PHE A 211 22.59 12.97 -3.63
C PHE A 211 21.32 12.33 -4.19
N GLY A 212 20.49 13.13 -4.86
CA GLY A 212 19.24 12.72 -5.50
C GLY A 212 18.00 12.94 -4.67
N SER A 213 18.08 13.69 -3.60
CA SER A 213 16.93 14.16 -2.87
C SER A 213 16.27 15.31 -3.62
N ARG A 214 14.94 15.31 -3.72
CA ARG A 214 14.19 16.39 -4.34
C ARG A 214 14.18 17.59 -3.41
N ILE A 215 14.83 18.68 -3.80
CA ILE A 215 14.96 19.90 -2.98
C ILE A 215 13.94 20.98 -3.32
N ARG A 216 13.32 20.91 -4.50
CA ARG A 216 12.27 21.83 -4.91
C ARG A 216 11.29 21.17 -5.86
N LEU A 217 10.03 21.51 -5.70
CA LEU A 217 8.93 21.20 -6.61
C LEU A 217 8.24 22.51 -6.97
N SER A 218 7.94 22.71 -8.26
CA SER A 218 7.19 23.87 -8.75
C SER A 218 6.18 23.47 -9.83
N SER A 219 5.18 24.31 -10.07
CA SER A 219 4.17 24.11 -11.11
C SER A 219 3.76 25.43 -11.75
N ASP A 220 3.20 25.36 -12.96
CA ASP A 220 2.57 26.49 -13.64
C ASP A 220 1.31 27.01 -12.92
N LEU A 221 0.68 26.21 -12.08
CA LEU A 221 -0.45 26.59 -11.23
C LEU A 221 -0.03 27.26 -9.91
N GLY A 222 1.25 27.58 -9.75
CA GLY A 222 1.78 28.42 -8.67
C GLY A 222 2.24 27.68 -7.43
N ALA A 223 2.43 26.35 -7.47
CA ALA A 223 3.19 25.66 -6.44
C ALA A 223 4.67 26.05 -6.52
N ASP A 224 5.26 26.34 -5.38
CA ASP A 224 6.71 26.47 -5.18
C ASP A 224 7.03 25.95 -3.78
N ILE A 225 7.56 24.72 -3.71
CA ILE A 225 7.75 23.95 -2.49
C ILE A 225 9.22 23.64 -2.37
N ALA A 226 9.88 24.16 -1.33
CA ALA A 226 11.25 23.81 -0.95
C ALA A 226 11.24 22.69 0.07
N LEU A 227 12.09 21.69 -0.13
CA LEU A 227 12.26 20.53 0.73
C LEU A 227 13.64 20.57 1.38
N GLN A 228 13.73 20.25 2.64
CA GLN A 228 14.96 20.21 3.43
C GLN A 228 15.16 18.83 4.00
N TYR A 229 16.42 18.41 4.08
CA TYR A 229 16.80 17.10 4.60
C TYR A 229 17.87 17.25 5.67
N ASP A 230 17.88 16.32 6.61
CA ASP A 230 18.94 16.19 7.60
C ASP A 230 20.19 15.50 7.01
N THR A 231 21.21 15.34 7.82
CA THR A 231 22.47 14.70 7.41
C THR A 231 22.33 13.23 7.04
N GLU A 232 21.21 12.61 7.42
CA GLU A 232 20.91 11.19 7.16
C GLU A 232 20.01 11.03 5.92
N GLY A 233 19.61 12.15 5.29
CA GLY A 233 18.76 12.18 4.11
C GLY A 233 17.27 12.03 4.41
N LEU A 234 16.85 12.18 5.67
CA LEU A 234 15.44 12.21 6.04
C LEU A 234 14.89 13.64 5.92
N GLN A 235 13.65 13.78 5.47
CA GLN A 235 13.01 15.08 5.35
C GLN A 235 12.97 15.81 6.70
N ALA A 236 13.64 16.95 6.79
CA ALA A 236 13.74 17.78 7.99
C ALA A 236 12.81 18.99 7.96
N GLY A 237 12.34 19.38 6.77
CA GLY A 237 11.44 20.51 6.64
C GLY A 237 10.83 20.62 5.26
N MET A 238 9.83 21.51 5.17
CA MET A 238 9.14 21.88 3.95
C MET A 238 8.71 23.34 4.06
N GLN A 239 8.79 24.08 2.97
CA GLN A 239 8.35 25.47 2.91
C GLN A 239 7.67 25.76 1.58
N SER A 240 6.57 26.52 1.62
CA SER A 240 5.91 27.06 0.41
C SER A 240 5.24 28.38 0.78
N LYS A 241 5.57 29.44 0.06
CA LYS A 241 5.15 30.82 0.38
C LYS A 241 5.46 31.13 1.87
N ASP A 242 4.46 31.58 2.63
CA ASP A 242 4.57 31.91 4.05
C ASP A 242 4.33 30.70 4.99
N TRP A 243 3.99 29.55 4.42
CA TRP A 243 3.82 28.33 5.21
C TRP A 243 5.12 27.53 5.29
N GLY A 244 5.42 27.01 6.47
CA GLY A 244 6.58 26.15 6.70
C GLY A 244 6.33 25.09 7.75
N MET A 245 7.12 24.02 7.64
CA MET A 245 7.16 22.90 8.58
C MET A 245 8.61 22.50 8.85
N SER A 246 8.93 22.18 10.11
CA SER A 246 10.19 21.52 10.49
C SER A 246 9.92 20.27 11.31
N ILE A 247 10.79 19.27 11.19
CA ILE A 247 10.66 17.96 11.85
C ILE A 247 11.92 17.69 12.66
N GLY A 248 11.74 17.53 13.99
CA GLY A 248 12.77 17.07 14.91
C GLY A 248 12.68 15.56 15.12
N ARG A 249 13.83 14.88 15.13
CA ARG A 249 13.93 13.41 15.22
C ARG A 249 14.81 13.01 16.39
N ASP A 250 14.60 11.80 16.91
CA ASP A 250 15.51 11.16 17.86
C ASP A 250 16.72 10.55 17.14
N LYS A 251 17.66 9.99 17.92
CA LYS A 251 18.87 9.31 17.40
C LYS A 251 18.58 8.08 16.52
N SER A 252 17.36 7.56 16.56
CA SER A 252 16.91 6.43 15.73
C SER A 252 16.19 6.88 14.47
N GLY A 253 16.15 8.20 14.18
CA GLY A 253 15.48 8.78 13.02
C GLY A 253 13.96 8.91 13.17
N LEU A 254 13.37 8.61 14.33
CA LEU A 254 11.94 8.74 14.53
C LEU A 254 11.55 10.17 14.91
N GLU A 255 10.47 10.66 14.30
CA GLU A 255 9.90 11.95 14.62
C GLU A 255 9.46 12.03 16.09
N ILE A 256 9.94 13.06 16.79
CA ILE A 256 9.58 13.39 18.18
C ILE A 256 8.94 14.78 18.29
N GLN A 257 9.14 15.65 17.31
CA GLN A 257 8.58 16.99 17.29
C GLN A 257 8.35 17.45 15.85
N ARG A 258 7.28 18.21 15.66
CA ARG A 258 6.99 18.92 14.39
C ARG A 258 6.54 20.34 14.74
N GLU A 259 7.09 21.32 14.07
CA GLU A 259 6.65 22.71 14.14
C GLU A 259 6.09 23.13 12.78
N LEU A 260 4.96 23.83 12.79
CA LEU A 260 4.26 24.28 11.61
C LEU A 260 3.90 25.76 11.75
N SER A 261 3.68 26.41 10.62
CA SER A 261 3.18 27.80 10.59
C SER A 261 1.91 27.99 11.43
N GLY A 262 1.71 29.19 11.96
CA GLY A 262 0.66 29.47 12.94
C GLY A 262 1.06 29.17 14.38
N GLY A 263 2.35 28.86 14.64
CA GLY A 263 2.82 28.52 15.98
C GLY A 263 2.30 27.16 16.49
N VAL A 264 1.95 26.28 15.54
CA VAL A 264 1.46 24.93 15.84
C VAL A 264 2.63 24.00 16.06
N ARG A 265 2.63 23.30 17.20
CA ARG A 265 3.66 22.32 17.56
C ARG A 265 3.02 20.99 17.91
N VAL A 266 3.53 19.92 17.31
CA VAL A 266 3.18 18.54 17.66
C VAL A 266 4.37 17.89 18.33
N THR A 267 4.18 17.31 19.51
CA THR A 267 5.22 16.54 20.23
C THR A 267 4.78 15.09 20.32
N THR A 268 5.66 14.17 19.96
CA THR A 268 5.39 12.73 19.91
C THR A 268 6.28 11.99 20.90
N GLY A 269 5.68 11.35 21.90
CA GLY A 269 6.36 10.44 22.82
C GLY A 269 6.24 8.99 22.32
N ARG A 270 7.32 8.23 22.50
CA ARG A 270 7.39 6.84 22.02
C ARG A 270 7.83 5.90 23.14
N ASP A 271 7.43 4.64 23.05
CA ASP A 271 7.96 3.57 23.91
C ASP A 271 9.31 3.04 23.37
N MET A 272 9.87 2.06 24.05
CA MET A 272 11.14 1.46 23.66
C MET A 272 11.07 0.79 22.28
N LEU A 273 9.92 0.25 21.87
CA LEU A 273 9.69 -0.34 20.54
C LEU A 273 9.51 0.72 19.44
N GLY A 274 9.49 2.02 19.81
CA GLY A 274 9.28 3.13 18.88
C GLY A 274 7.82 3.45 18.58
N ARG A 275 6.86 2.74 19.19
CA ARG A 275 5.44 2.99 19.00
C ARG A 275 5.04 4.29 19.68
N VAL A 276 4.13 5.03 19.05
CA VAL A 276 3.63 6.29 19.61
C VAL A 276 2.76 6.00 20.83
N VAL A 277 3.16 6.50 22.01
CA VAL A 277 2.41 6.36 23.26
C VAL A 277 1.79 7.67 23.72
N ARG A 278 2.27 8.80 23.19
CA ARG A 278 1.76 10.13 23.50
C ARG A 278 1.88 11.04 22.27
N ARG A 279 0.89 11.91 22.10
CA ARG A 279 0.92 12.97 21.10
C ARG A 279 0.21 14.21 21.64
N ASP A 280 0.94 15.30 21.73
CA ASP A 280 0.44 16.59 22.22
C ASP A 280 0.45 17.59 21.05
N ILE A 281 -0.62 18.36 20.92
CA ILE A 281 -0.75 19.44 19.95
C ILE A 281 -0.91 20.75 20.72
N LEU A 282 -0.01 21.70 20.46
CA LEU A 282 -0.05 23.06 20.99
C LEU A 282 -0.23 24.05 19.86
N SER A 283 -0.96 25.11 20.09
CA SER A 283 -1.06 26.28 19.20
C SER A 283 -1.03 27.54 20.00
N GLY A 284 -0.15 28.49 19.63
CA GLY A 284 0.05 29.72 20.39
C GLY A 284 0.45 29.47 21.86
N GLY A 285 1.11 28.35 22.14
CA GLY A 285 1.47 27.92 23.49
C GLY A 285 0.33 27.27 24.29
N MET A 286 -0.90 27.24 23.76
CA MET A 286 -2.05 26.59 24.40
C MET A 286 -2.23 25.16 23.89
N GLU A 287 -2.52 24.23 24.80
CA GLU A 287 -2.78 22.85 24.46
C GLU A 287 -4.13 22.70 23.76
N GLN A 288 -4.09 22.13 22.55
CA GLN A 288 -5.27 21.86 21.71
C GLN A 288 -5.73 20.41 21.86
N SER A 289 -4.80 19.46 21.94
CA SER A 289 -5.08 18.03 22.06
C SER A 289 -3.95 17.34 22.82
N ARG A 290 -4.30 16.30 23.57
CA ARG A 290 -3.34 15.40 24.22
C ARG A 290 -3.85 13.98 24.12
N MET A 291 -3.20 13.19 23.27
CA MET A 291 -3.57 11.80 23.00
C MET A 291 -2.60 10.84 23.69
N ARG A 292 -3.15 9.80 24.32
CA ARG A 292 -2.42 8.65 24.85
C ARG A 292 -2.81 7.38 24.13
N TYR A 293 -1.82 6.52 23.86
CA TYR A 293 -1.99 5.24 23.18
C TYR A 293 -1.42 4.13 24.05
N HIS A 294 -2.19 3.06 24.24
CA HIS A 294 -1.79 1.90 25.04
C HIS A 294 -1.73 0.66 24.14
N TRP A 295 -0.52 0.22 23.92
CA TRP A 295 -0.21 -0.91 23.06
C TRP A 295 -0.06 -2.21 23.87
N GLY A 296 -0.45 -3.34 23.28
CA GLY A 296 -0.20 -4.68 23.76
C GLY A 296 0.86 -5.39 22.93
N MET A 297 0.96 -6.71 23.12
CA MET A 297 1.78 -7.60 22.31
C MET A 297 1.30 -7.61 20.85
N GLY A 298 2.20 -7.89 19.93
CA GLY A 298 1.91 -7.97 18.50
C GLY A 298 1.46 -6.63 17.91
N ASN A 299 1.87 -5.50 18.47
CA ASN A 299 1.50 -4.15 18.03
C ASN A 299 -0.02 -3.85 18.05
N ARG A 300 -0.80 -4.54 18.88
CA ARG A 300 -2.23 -4.26 19.05
C ARG A 300 -2.45 -2.99 19.86
N LEU A 301 -3.19 -2.03 19.32
CA LEU A 301 -3.63 -0.85 20.05
C LEU A 301 -4.87 -1.22 20.87
N HIS A 302 -4.77 -1.31 22.21
CA HIS A 302 -5.90 -1.66 23.06
C HIS A 302 -6.71 -0.46 23.51
N ARG A 303 -6.08 0.72 23.60
CA ARG A 303 -6.76 1.91 24.13
C ARG A 303 -6.14 3.19 23.57
N LYS A 304 -7.02 4.13 23.23
CA LYS A 304 -6.70 5.51 22.85
C LYS A 304 -7.47 6.44 23.80
N VAL A 305 -6.82 7.47 24.35
CA VAL A 305 -7.43 8.41 25.29
C VAL A 305 -7.08 9.84 24.88
N ASN A 306 -8.09 10.68 24.75
CA ASN A 306 -7.89 12.12 24.72
C ASN A 306 -7.90 12.64 26.16
N GLU A 307 -6.72 12.94 26.73
CA GLU A 307 -6.59 13.38 28.14
C GLU A 307 -7.25 14.75 28.40
N ARG A 308 -7.50 15.53 27.35
CA ARG A 308 -8.16 16.84 27.50
C ARG A 308 -9.66 16.74 27.61
N THR A 309 -10.30 15.87 26.81
CA THR A 309 -11.76 15.69 26.81
C THR A 309 -12.22 14.54 27.70
N GLY A 310 -11.31 13.63 28.05
CA GLY A 310 -11.61 12.38 28.76
C GLY A 310 -12.18 11.29 27.85
N GLU A 311 -12.37 11.54 26.56
CA GLU A 311 -12.83 10.55 25.62
C GLU A 311 -11.85 9.39 25.50
N THR A 312 -12.38 8.19 25.54
CA THR A 312 -11.62 6.94 25.49
C THR A 312 -12.19 6.01 24.43
N VAL A 313 -11.31 5.43 23.62
CA VAL A 313 -11.66 4.35 22.72
C VAL A 313 -10.92 3.09 23.15
N LEU A 314 -11.68 2.00 23.36
CA LEU A 314 -11.12 0.67 23.63
C LEU A 314 -11.26 -0.18 22.39
N PHE A 315 -10.22 -0.93 22.07
CA PHE A 315 -10.15 -1.79 20.89
C PHE A 315 -10.01 -3.25 21.31
N ASP A 316 -10.85 -4.12 20.74
CA ASP A 316 -10.77 -5.57 20.91
C ASP A 316 -10.42 -6.24 19.61
N TYR A 317 -9.69 -7.35 19.72
CA TYR A 317 -9.21 -8.16 18.61
C TYR A 317 -9.75 -9.58 18.69
N ASP A 318 -10.02 -10.17 17.53
CA ASP A 318 -10.37 -11.59 17.47
C ASP A 318 -9.12 -12.49 17.50
N SER A 319 -9.34 -13.82 17.47
CA SER A 319 -8.28 -14.80 17.49
C SER A 319 -7.42 -14.86 16.21
N TRP A 320 -7.82 -14.17 15.14
CA TRP A 320 -7.07 -14.06 13.88
C TRP A 320 -6.36 -12.71 13.71
N ASP A 321 -6.31 -11.92 14.78
CA ASP A 321 -5.65 -10.60 14.80
C ASP A 321 -6.41 -9.51 14.02
N ASN A 322 -7.69 -9.70 13.77
CA ASN A 322 -8.51 -8.66 13.19
C ASN A 322 -9.01 -7.70 14.28
N LEU A 323 -9.01 -6.42 13.99
CA LEU A 323 -9.72 -5.43 14.80
C LEU A 323 -11.22 -5.75 14.76
N PHE A 324 -11.75 -6.22 15.90
CA PHE A 324 -13.11 -6.78 15.99
C PHE A 324 -14.15 -5.77 16.47
N ARG A 325 -13.77 -4.89 17.42
CA ARG A 325 -14.68 -3.94 18.05
C ARG A 325 -13.93 -2.70 18.53
N ALA A 326 -14.60 -1.56 18.46
CA ALA A 326 -14.20 -0.35 19.16
C ALA A 326 -15.35 0.14 20.05
N ASP A 327 -15.05 0.42 21.33
CA ASP A 327 -15.96 1.01 22.29
C ASP A 327 -15.56 2.48 22.51
N TYR A 328 -16.41 3.38 22.06
CA TYR A 328 -16.22 4.83 22.21
C TYR A 328 -16.92 5.29 23.48
N LYS A 329 -16.14 5.82 24.41
CA LYS A 329 -16.60 6.31 25.72
C LYS A 329 -16.42 7.81 25.79
N GLY A 330 -17.52 8.55 25.73
CA GLY A 330 -17.57 10.00 25.91
C GLY A 330 -18.80 10.33 26.78
N GLY A 331 -18.56 10.74 28.04
CA GLY A 331 -19.65 10.96 29.00
C GLY A 331 -20.22 9.67 29.61
N SER A 332 -21.56 9.57 29.74
CA SER A 332 -22.25 8.44 30.38
C SER A 332 -22.57 7.27 29.47
N GLU A 333 -22.48 7.44 28.17
CA GLU A 333 -22.83 6.42 27.18
C GLU A 333 -21.60 5.80 26.54
N VAL A 334 -21.72 4.52 26.16
CA VAL A 334 -20.71 3.77 25.42
C VAL A 334 -21.33 3.38 24.08
N GLU A 335 -20.72 3.85 22.99
CA GLU A 335 -21.07 3.43 21.65
C GLU A 335 -20.11 2.31 21.21
N SER A 336 -20.65 1.13 20.88
CA SER A 336 -19.85 0.00 20.38
C SER A 336 -20.03 -0.16 18.88
N ILE A 337 -18.92 -0.13 18.14
CA ILE A 337 -18.90 -0.40 16.71
C ILE A 337 -18.15 -1.72 16.48
N TYR A 338 -18.83 -2.68 15.84
CA TYR A 338 -18.29 -4.00 15.54
C TYR A 338 -17.81 -4.07 14.10
N LYS A 339 -16.66 -4.70 13.89
CA LYS A 339 -16.08 -5.08 12.60
C LYS A 339 -15.80 -6.59 12.63
N ALA A 340 -16.88 -7.38 12.77
CA ALA A 340 -16.82 -8.81 13.06
C ALA A 340 -16.63 -9.61 11.76
N PRO A 341 -15.42 -10.18 11.45
CA PRO A 341 -15.24 -10.98 10.25
C PRO A 341 -15.75 -12.41 10.46
N ASP A 342 -16.26 -13.04 9.39
CA ASP A 342 -16.46 -14.48 9.35
C ASP A 342 -15.15 -15.23 8.99
N ALA A 343 -15.26 -16.52 8.66
CA ALA A 343 -14.10 -17.33 8.29
C ALA A 343 -13.37 -16.84 7.03
N LEU A 344 -14.08 -16.21 6.12
CA LEU A 344 -13.57 -15.69 4.85
C LEU A 344 -13.10 -14.23 4.95
N GLY A 345 -13.29 -13.58 6.12
CA GLY A 345 -12.99 -12.15 6.30
C GLY A 345 -14.13 -11.22 5.87
N ASN A 346 -15.33 -11.72 5.58
CA ASN A 346 -16.51 -10.92 5.32
C ASN A 346 -16.95 -10.17 6.58
N LEU A 347 -17.18 -8.87 6.49
CA LEU A 347 -17.39 -7.99 7.64
C LEU A 347 -18.85 -7.84 8.02
N PHE A 348 -19.16 -8.00 9.30
CA PHE A 348 -20.47 -7.77 9.90
C PHE A 348 -20.40 -6.65 10.94
N ARG A 349 -21.49 -5.89 11.09
CA ARG A 349 -21.62 -4.82 12.09
C ARG A 349 -22.18 -5.31 13.42
N THR A 350 -22.46 -6.60 13.53
CA THR A 350 -22.95 -7.25 14.75
C THR A 350 -22.10 -8.48 15.10
N PRO A 351 -21.90 -8.78 16.39
CA PRO A 351 -21.12 -9.96 16.80
C PRO A 351 -21.78 -11.29 16.39
N GLU A 352 -23.10 -11.31 16.21
CA GLU A 352 -23.87 -12.47 15.75
C GLU A 352 -23.69 -12.76 14.25
N ARG A 353 -23.13 -11.83 13.48
CA ARG A 353 -22.89 -11.96 12.03
C ARG A 353 -24.16 -12.28 11.22
N LYS A 354 -25.28 -11.59 11.53
CA LYS A 354 -26.58 -11.82 10.88
C LYS A 354 -27.16 -10.59 10.16
N ASP A 355 -26.46 -9.47 10.23
CA ASP A 355 -26.91 -8.18 9.68
C ASP A 355 -26.58 -7.99 8.21
N ARG A 356 -25.83 -8.94 7.60
CA ARG A 356 -25.42 -8.92 6.20
C ARG A 356 -25.47 -10.31 5.58
N LYS A 357 -25.62 -10.37 4.25
CA LYS A 357 -25.49 -11.61 3.47
C LYS A 357 -24.35 -11.44 2.46
N TYR A 358 -23.52 -12.45 2.38
CA TYR A 358 -22.40 -12.51 1.44
C TYR A 358 -22.58 -13.66 0.46
N GLY A 359 -22.17 -13.44 -0.79
CA GLY A 359 -22.05 -14.44 -1.83
C GLY A 359 -20.62 -14.93 -1.96
N LYS A 360 -20.38 -15.79 -2.95
CA LYS A 360 -19.06 -16.32 -3.27
C LYS A 360 -18.03 -15.21 -3.53
N GLY A 361 -16.80 -15.46 -3.10
CA GLY A 361 -15.68 -14.51 -3.26
C GLY A 361 -15.81 -13.25 -2.41
N GLY A 362 -16.68 -13.23 -1.39
CA GLY A 362 -16.82 -12.12 -0.47
C GLY A 362 -17.70 -10.96 -0.97
N ARG A 363 -18.54 -11.16 -1.99
CA ARG A 363 -19.48 -10.14 -2.46
C ARG A 363 -20.56 -9.88 -1.42
N LEU A 364 -20.73 -8.63 -0.98
CA LEU A 364 -21.83 -8.22 -0.14
C LEU A 364 -23.12 -8.21 -0.98
N LEU A 365 -24.09 -9.07 -0.68
CA LEU A 365 -25.34 -9.18 -1.41
C LEU A 365 -26.49 -8.40 -0.78
N GLU A 366 -26.52 -8.28 0.54
CA GLU A 366 -27.59 -7.62 1.27
C GLU A 366 -27.11 -7.14 2.63
N ASP A 367 -27.59 -5.99 3.06
CA ASP A 367 -27.56 -5.51 4.44
C ASP A 367 -28.98 -5.14 4.92
N LYS A 368 -29.10 -4.49 6.06
CA LYS A 368 -30.41 -4.10 6.64
C LYS A 368 -31.24 -3.13 5.76
N LYS A 369 -30.61 -2.44 4.81
CA LYS A 369 -31.20 -1.34 4.04
C LYS A 369 -31.18 -1.57 2.54
N PHE A 370 -30.16 -2.31 2.04
CA PHE A 370 -29.86 -2.40 0.61
C PHE A 370 -29.56 -3.83 0.17
N SER A 371 -29.91 -4.14 -1.08
CA SER A 371 -29.36 -5.24 -1.85
C SER A 371 -28.29 -4.71 -2.82
N TYR A 372 -27.31 -5.55 -3.14
CA TYR A 372 -26.13 -5.21 -3.92
C TYR A 372 -26.00 -6.15 -5.12
N HIS A 373 -25.93 -5.58 -6.32
CA HIS A 373 -25.86 -6.32 -7.57
C HIS A 373 -24.54 -6.01 -8.29
N TYR A 374 -23.93 -7.04 -8.84
CA TYR A 374 -22.61 -6.97 -9.43
C TYR A 374 -22.66 -7.39 -10.91
N ASP A 375 -21.77 -6.83 -11.72
CA ASP A 375 -21.55 -7.30 -13.09
C ASP A 375 -20.77 -8.63 -13.10
N GLY A 376 -20.55 -9.18 -14.31
CA GLY A 376 -19.80 -10.41 -14.49
C GLY A 376 -18.33 -10.32 -14.08
N GLU A 377 -17.77 -9.12 -13.87
CA GLU A 377 -16.40 -8.93 -13.37
C GLU A 377 -16.32 -8.72 -11.87
N GLY A 378 -17.48 -8.70 -11.19
CA GLY A 378 -17.57 -8.48 -9.75
C GLY A 378 -17.52 -7.02 -9.33
N ASN A 379 -17.76 -6.08 -10.22
CA ASN A 379 -17.90 -4.68 -9.88
C ASN A 379 -19.35 -4.40 -9.45
N LEU A 380 -19.55 -3.62 -8.39
CA LEU A 380 -20.89 -3.20 -7.95
C LEU A 380 -21.53 -2.32 -9.04
N VAL A 381 -22.69 -2.71 -9.54
CA VAL A 381 -23.43 -1.94 -10.56
C VAL A 381 -24.71 -1.33 -10.03
N LEU A 382 -25.29 -1.89 -8.95
CA LEU A 382 -26.50 -1.33 -8.33
C LEU A 382 -26.50 -1.62 -6.82
N LYS A 383 -26.70 -0.57 -6.00
CA LYS A 383 -27.03 -0.64 -4.57
C LYS A 383 -28.48 -0.20 -4.44
N GLN A 384 -29.37 -1.17 -4.31
CA GLN A 384 -30.80 -0.98 -4.36
C GLN A 384 -31.41 -1.00 -2.98
N ARG A 385 -32.26 -0.04 -2.67
CA ARG A 385 -33.00 0.03 -1.39
C ARG A 385 -33.97 -1.14 -1.27
N LEU A 386 -33.95 -1.83 -0.14
CA LEU A 386 -34.90 -2.91 0.11
C LEU A 386 -36.32 -2.36 0.16
N ARG A 387 -37.22 -2.93 -0.66
CA ARG A 387 -38.64 -2.58 -0.76
C ARG A 387 -39.53 -3.82 -0.54
N PRO A 388 -40.70 -3.72 0.14
CA PRO A 388 -41.48 -4.89 0.54
C PRO A 388 -42.03 -5.75 -0.60
N ASP A 389 -42.20 -5.21 -1.81
CA ASP A 389 -42.98 -5.83 -2.89
C ASP A 389 -42.16 -6.13 -4.17
N GLU A 390 -40.81 -6.19 -4.13
CA GLU A 390 -40.03 -6.34 -5.36
C GLU A 390 -39.78 -7.81 -5.72
N THR A 391 -40.51 -8.28 -6.76
CA THR A 391 -40.20 -9.51 -7.54
C THR A 391 -39.56 -9.20 -8.90
N LEU A 392 -39.24 -7.93 -9.19
CA LEU A 392 -38.73 -7.47 -10.51
C LEU A 392 -37.22 -7.53 -10.63
N ALA A 393 -36.74 -7.61 -11.88
CA ALA A 393 -35.32 -7.50 -12.19
C ALA A 393 -34.70 -6.23 -11.56
N PRO A 394 -33.43 -6.29 -11.13
CA PRO A 394 -32.79 -5.15 -10.45
C PRO A 394 -32.59 -4.00 -11.44
N LEU A 395 -33.45 -3.02 -11.40
CA LEU A 395 -33.39 -1.77 -12.15
C LEU A 395 -33.36 -0.59 -11.18
N TRP A 396 -32.55 0.41 -11.54
CA TRP A 396 -32.43 1.61 -10.73
C TRP A 396 -33.78 2.33 -10.60
N GLN A 397 -34.10 2.75 -9.40
CA GLN A 397 -35.25 3.60 -9.04
C GLN A 397 -34.76 4.72 -8.12
N GLU A 398 -35.55 5.78 -7.96
CA GLU A 398 -35.28 6.85 -7.02
C GLU A 398 -35.03 6.29 -5.61
N GLY A 399 -33.93 6.70 -4.98
CA GLY A 399 -33.42 6.16 -3.72
C GLY A 399 -32.31 5.12 -3.87
N ASP A 400 -32.03 4.64 -5.08
CA ASP A 400 -30.99 3.67 -5.37
C ASP A 400 -29.71 4.34 -5.90
N TRP A 401 -28.57 3.63 -5.82
CA TRP A 401 -27.30 4.00 -6.43
C TRP A 401 -26.98 3.06 -7.59
N ALA A 402 -26.59 3.59 -8.74
CA ALA A 402 -26.06 2.77 -9.83
C ALA A 402 -24.63 3.22 -10.19
N TYR A 403 -23.83 2.28 -10.66
CA TYR A 403 -22.39 2.47 -10.94
C TYR A 403 -22.06 1.95 -12.33
N GLU A 404 -21.29 2.72 -13.08
CA GLU A 404 -20.77 2.33 -14.39
C GLU A 404 -19.25 2.24 -14.36
N TRP A 405 -18.69 1.25 -15.05
CA TRP A 405 -17.29 0.94 -15.06
C TRP A 405 -16.69 1.01 -16.45
N GLN A 406 -15.46 1.51 -16.55
CA GLN A 406 -14.67 1.48 -17.77
C GLN A 406 -14.11 0.08 -18.02
N GLY A 407 -13.69 -0.21 -19.26
CA GLY A 407 -13.10 -1.48 -19.65
C GLY A 407 -11.79 -1.83 -18.93
N ASN A 408 -11.09 -0.83 -18.38
CA ASN A 408 -9.90 -1.00 -17.55
C ASN A 408 -10.21 -1.23 -16.05
N GLY A 409 -11.50 -1.28 -15.67
CA GLY A 409 -11.94 -1.49 -14.28
C GLY A 409 -12.01 -0.21 -13.42
N MET A 410 -11.79 0.99 -13.99
CA MET A 410 -11.99 2.25 -13.27
C MET A 410 -13.47 2.64 -13.25
N LEU A 411 -13.93 3.29 -12.16
CA LEU A 411 -15.31 3.77 -12.03
C LEU A 411 -15.54 4.96 -12.99
N ARG A 412 -16.50 4.79 -13.92
CA ARG A 412 -16.85 5.83 -14.92
C ARG A 412 -17.81 6.86 -14.36
N SER A 413 -18.89 6.39 -13.73
CA SER A 413 -19.93 7.25 -13.21
C SER A 413 -20.72 6.60 -12.08
N VAL A 414 -21.38 7.46 -11.30
CA VAL A 414 -22.33 7.06 -10.23
C VAL A 414 -23.64 7.80 -10.45
N LYS A 415 -24.74 7.07 -10.62
CA LYS A 415 -26.08 7.63 -10.56
C LYS A 415 -26.58 7.61 -9.12
N ARG A 416 -26.87 8.78 -8.61
CA ARG A 416 -27.29 9.02 -7.23
C ARG A 416 -28.75 8.66 -6.98
N PRO A 417 -29.20 8.56 -5.70
CA PRO A 417 -30.61 8.33 -5.34
C PRO A 417 -31.57 9.39 -5.85
N ASP A 418 -31.10 10.61 -6.06
CA ASP A 418 -31.88 11.72 -6.62
C ASP A 418 -31.91 11.74 -8.16
N GLY A 419 -31.28 10.76 -8.82
CA GLY A 419 -31.17 10.66 -10.28
C GLY A 419 -30.01 11.43 -10.89
N GLU A 420 -29.33 12.28 -10.13
CA GLU A 420 -28.18 13.06 -10.60
C GLU A 420 -26.97 12.16 -10.85
N MET A 421 -26.11 12.56 -11.79
CA MET A 421 -24.92 11.82 -12.18
C MET A 421 -23.65 12.47 -11.63
N VAL A 422 -22.74 11.64 -11.14
CA VAL A 422 -21.34 12.02 -10.88
C VAL A 422 -20.47 11.24 -11.84
N SER A 423 -19.63 11.90 -12.63
CA SER A 423 -18.72 11.26 -13.60
C SER A 423 -17.26 11.53 -13.28
N PHE A 424 -16.39 10.61 -13.70
CA PHE A 424 -14.96 10.65 -13.42
C PHE A 424 -14.14 10.41 -14.68
N GLU A 425 -13.01 11.11 -14.78
CA GLU A 425 -12.00 10.87 -15.82
C GLU A 425 -10.65 10.58 -15.17
N TYR A 426 -9.84 9.78 -15.88
CA TYR A 426 -8.55 9.33 -15.41
C TYR A 426 -7.48 9.54 -16.46
N ASP A 427 -6.27 9.77 -15.98
CA ASP A 427 -5.10 9.79 -16.86
C ASP A 427 -4.64 8.36 -17.23
N PRO A 428 -3.69 8.24 -18.19
CA PRO A 428 -3.14 6.95 -18.61
C PRO A 428 -2.46 6.13 -17.50
N LEU A 429 -2.16 6.76 -16.36
CA LEU A 429 -1.57 6.09 -15.20
C LEU A 429 -2.64 5.71 -14.16
N GLY A 430 -3.93 5.94 -14.47
CA GLY A 430 -5.07 5.65 -13.59
C GLY A 430 -5.26 6.67 -12.46
N ARG A 431 -4.65 7.87 -12.51
CA ARG A 431 -4.92 8.95 -11.56
C ARG A 431 -6.18 9.71 -12.01
N ARG A 432 -7.07 10.00 -11.07
CA ARG A 432 -8.28 10.76 -11.37
C ARG A 432 -7.94 12.23 -11.66
N ILE A 433 -8.31 12.71 -12.84
CA ILE A 433 -8.03 14.07 -13.30
C ILE A 433 -9.24 14.99 -13.24
N SER A 434 -10.45 14.43 -13.29
CA SER A 434 -11.68 15.21 -13.13
C SER A 434 -12.79 14.44 -12.42
N LYS A 435 -13.69 15.21 -11.78
CA LYS A 435 -14.98 14.79 -11.25
C LYS A 435 -16.00 15.82 -11.62
N THR A 436 -17.06 15.43 -12.32
CA THR A 436 -18.16 16.32 -12.70
C THR A 436 -19.43 15.92 -11.96
N TYR A 437 -20.04 16.87 -11.26
CA TYR A 437 -21.33 16.74 -10.61
C TYR A 437 -22.18 17.98 -10.93
N LYS A 438 -23.35 17.78 -11.53
CA LYS A 438 -24.16 18.85 -12.13
C LYS A 438 -23.30 19.63 -13.12
N ASP A 439 -23.27 20.94 -13.04
CA ASP A 439 -22.52 21.82 -13.93
C ASP A 439 -21.11 22.15 -13.39
N LYS A 440 -20.67 21.48 -12.31
CA LYS A 440 -19.40 21.75 -11.65
C LYS A 440 -18.41 20.63 -11.90
N THR A 441 -17.25 20.96 -12.46
CA THR A 441 -16.13 20.03 -12.65
C THR A 441 -14.98 20.39 -11.73
N THR A 442 -14.62 19.47 -10.83
CA THR A 442 -13.39 19.53 -10.04
C THR A 442 -12.26 18.87 -10.82
N ARG A 443 -11.11 19.53 -10.92
CA ARG A 443 -9.93 19.05 -11.65
C ARG A 443 -8.74 18.89 -10.72
N TRP A 444 -7.83 17.98 -11.07
CA TRP A 444 -6.60 17.70 -10.32
C TRP A 444 -5.38 17.67 -11.23
N VAL A 445 -4.27 18.20 -10.70
CA VAL A 445 -2.90 17.98 -11.17
C VAL A 445 -2.14 17.24 -10.07
N TRP A 446 -1.34 16.28 -10.44
CA TRP A 446 -0.69 15.35 -9.53
C TRP A 446 0.81 15.59 -9.40
N ASP A 447 1.37 15.38 -8.20
CA ASP A 447 2.78 15.14 -7.96
C ASP A 447 2.97 13.63 -7.71
N GLY A 448 3.45 12.91 -8.72
CA GLY A 448 3.52 11.44 -8.66
C GLY A 448 2.16 10.80 -8.36
N ASN A 449 1.95 10.36 -7.13
CA ASN A 449 0.73 9.63 -6.73
C ASN A 449 -0.16 10.40 -5.72
N VAL A 450 0.17 11.65 -5.41
CA VAL A 450 -0.62 12.51 -4.54
C VAL A 450 -1.16 13.71 -5.33
N PRO A 451 -2.37 14.21 -5.04
CA PRO A 451 -2.88 15.42 -5.67
C PRO A 451 -2.04 16.63 -5.23
N LEU A 452 -1.53 17.40 -6.19
CA LEU A 452 -0.82 18.64 -5.92
C LEU A 452 -1.78 19.83 -5.99
N HIS A 453 -2.61 19.90 -7.04
CA HIS A 453 -3.57 20.94 -7.23
C HIS A 453 -4.98 20.40 -7.39
N GLU A 454 -5.93 21.18 -6.91
CA GLU A 454 -7.37 20.94 -7.03
C GLU A 454 -8.08 22.28 -7.26
N TRP A 455 -8.98 22.35 -8.23
CA TRP A 455 -9.78 23.54 -8.50
C TRP A 455 -11.08 23.21 -9.24
N THR A 456 -11.96 24.19 -9.28
CA THR A 456 -13.15 24.20 -10.13
C THR A 456 -13.17 25.51 -10.91
N GLU A 457 -14.09 25.66 -11.87
CA GLU A 457 -14.25 26.91 -12.64
C GLU A 457 -14.55 28.12 -11.73
N GLU A 458 -15.12 27.90 -10.56
CA GLU A 458 -15.59 28.95 -9.63
C GLU A 458 -14.70 29.12 -8.40
N SER A 459 -13.63 28.29 -8.25
CA SER A 459 -12.78 28.31 -7.06
C SER A 459 -11.34 28.68 -7.39
N ASP A 460 -10.67 29.31 -6.42
CA ASP A 460 -9.22 29.43 -6.44
C ASP A 460 -8.57 28.05 -6.44
N VAL A 461 -7.38 27.98 -7.05
CA VAL A 461 -6.58 26.77 -7.03
C VAL A 461 -6.18 26.44 -5.58
N THR A 462 -6.56 25.26 -5.11
CA THR A 462 -6.07 24.68 -3.87
C THR A 462 -4.78 23.91 -4.17
N THR A 463 -3.71 24.22 -3.45
CA THR A 463 -2.45 23.45 -3.49
C THR A 463 -2.36 22.61 -2.23
N TRP A 464 -2.23 21.32 -2.41
CA TRP A 464 -2.01 20.34 -1.33
C TRP A 464 -0.53 19.99 -1.21
N LEU A 465 0.01 20.08 -0.01
CA LEU A 465 1.37 19.69 0.29
C LEU A 465 1.35 18.35 1.02
N PHE A 466 2.14 17.40 0.53
CA PHE A 466 2.32 16.08 1.13
C PHE A 466 3.77 15.89 1.58
N GLU A 467 3.96 15.05 2.59
CA GLU A 467 5.31 14.63 2.96
C GLU A 467 5.94 13.84 1.80
N GLU A 468 7.24 14.05 1.58
CA GLU A 468 7.95 13.48 0.44
C GLU A 468 7.90 11.95 0.45
N GLY A 469 7.39 11.38 -0.65
CA GLY A 469 7.26 9.93 -0.83
C GLY A 469 6.19 9.27 0.05
N ALA A 470 5.26 10.04 0.64
CA ALA A 470 4.18 9.55 1.49
C ALA A 470 2.82 10.09 1.04
N PHE A 471 1.73 9.44 1.49
CA PHE A 471 0.35 9.90 1.28
C PHE A 471 -0.15 10.72 2.50
N VAL A 472 0.77 11.37 3.22
CA VAL A 472 0.47 12.14 4.43
C VAL A 472 0.35 13.61 4.07
N PRO A 473 -0.84 14.22 4.11
CA PRO A 473 -1.01 15.63 3.82
C PRO A 473 -0.44 16.48 4.97
N ALA A 474 0.31 17.53 4.63
CA ALA A 474 0.95 18.43 5.57
C ALA A 474 0.32 19.82 5.59
N ALA A 475 -0.14 20.29 4.42
CA ALA A 475 -0.77 21.61 4.31
C ALA A 475 -1.76 21.74 3.15
N LYS A 476 -2.64 22.75 3.27
CA LYS A 476 -3.52 23.27 2.23
C LYS A 476 -3.19 24.76 2.03
N ILE A 477 -3.00 25.17 0.79
CA ILE A 477 -2.79 26.56 0.42
C ILE A 477 -3.85 26.98 -0.61
N VAL A 478 -4.55 28.07 -0.35
CA VAL A 478 -5.58 28.62 -1.26
C VAL A 478 -5.39 30.14 -1.34
N GLY A 479 -4.97 30.65 -2.50
CA GLY A 479 -4.59 32.03 -2.65
C GLY A 479 -3.44 32.41 -1.70
N ASP A 480 -3.69 33.37 -0.80
CA ASP A 480 -2.75 33.81 0.24
C ASP A 480 -3.00 33.13 1.61
N LYS A 481 -3.96 32.23 1.69
CA LYS A 481 -4.28 31.51 2.94
C LYS A 481 -3.59 30.15 2.98
N SER A 482 -2.98 29.87 4.11
CA SER A 482 -2.37 28.56 4.38
C SER A 482 -2.97 27.91 5.62
N TYR A 483 -3.06 26.60 5.58
CA TYR A 483 -3.58 25.79 6.68
C TYR A 483 -2.62 24.62 6.92
N SER A 484 -2.18 24.47 8.16
CA SER A 484 -1.41 23.31 8.61
C SER A 484 -2.34 22.12 8.87
N ILE A 485 -2.06 20.98 8.29
CA ILE A 485 -2.82 19.75 8.49
C ILE A 485 -2.08 18.89 9.51
N ILE A 486 -2.76 18.53 10.57
CA ILE A 486 -2.26 17.61 11.58
C ILE A 486 -2.89 16.24 11.34
N THR A 487 -2.05 15.22 11.30
CA THR A 487 -2.47 13.84 11.10
C THR A 487 -2.27 13.03 12.39
N ASP A 488 -2.91 11.88 12.52
CA ASP A 488 -2.58 10.90 13.54
C ASP A 488 -1.24 10.20 13.24
N TYR A 489 -0.87 9.20 14.04
CA TYR A 489 0.40 8.46 13.87
C TYR A 489 0.44 7.58 12.61
N LEU A 490 -0.70 7.33 11.97
CA LEU A 490 -0.82 6.63 10.69
C LEU A 490 -0.99 7.57 9.48
N GLY A 491 -0.92 8.89 9.71
CA GLY A 491 -1.04 9.88 8.63
C GLY A 491 -2.48 10.25 8.24
N THR A 492 -3.48 9.86 9.03
CA THR A 492 -4.88 10.27 8.86
C THR A 492 -5.08 11.68 9.38
N PRO A 493 -5.62 12.64 8.60
CA PRO A 493 -5.91 14.00 9.07
C PRO A 493 -6.89 14.01 10.24
N THR A 494 -6.54 14.76 11.28
CA THR A 494 -7.37 14.93 12.49
C THR A 494 -7.77 16.36 12.75
N GLU A 495 -6.90 17.33 12.43
CA GLU A 495 -7.13 18.76 12.69
C GLU A 495 -6.47 19.62 11.61
N MET A 496 -7.05 20.81 11.34
CA MET A 496 -6.40 21.87 10.56
C MET A 496 -6.35 23.17 11.35
N PHE A 497 -5.26 23.90 11.15
CA PHE A 497 -5.02 25.22 11.75
C PHE A 497 -4.67 26.24 10.67
N ASN A 498 -5.21 27.45 10.78
CA ASN A 498 -4.87 28.57 9.90
C ASN A 498 -3.49 29.19 10.27
N SER A 499 -3.08 30.22 9.52
CA SER A 499 -1.82 30.95 9.76
C SER A 499 -1.75 31.65 11.12
N ASP A 500 -2.88 31.91 11.78
CA ASP A 500 -2.95 32.53 13.10
C ASP A 500 -2.94 31.49 14.23
N GLY A 501 -2.89 30.19 13.87
CA GLY A 501 -2.91 29.08 14.83
C GLY A 501 -4.31 28.74 15.35
N GLU A 502 -5.37 29.23 14.72
CA GLU A 502 -6.73 28.89 15.07
C GLU A 502 -7.14 27.58 14.41
N LYS A 503 -7.77 26.67 15.16
CA LYS A 503 -8.29 25.42 14.65
C LYS A 503 -9.54 25.68 13.81
N THR A 504 -9.49 25.36 12.51
CA THR A 504 -10.55 25.62 11.54
C THR A 504 -11.33 24.37 11.16
N TRP A 505 -10.75 23.19 11.37
CA TRP A 505 -11.34 21.92 11.00
C TRP A 505 -10.83 20.80 11.92
N SER A 506 -11.69 19.86 12.23
CA SER A 506 -11.30 18.59 12.86
C SER A 506 -12.26 17.48 12.49
N ALA A 507 -11.75 16.25 12.35
CA ALA A 507 -12.56 15.04 12.14
C ALA A 507 -11.98 13.86 12.91
N GLU A 508 -12.87 12.98 13.37
CA GLU A 508 -12.54 11.69 13.94
C GLU A 508 -13.23 10.60 13.13
N LEU A 509 -12.47 9.57 12.74
CA LEU A 509 -12.98 8.42 12.02
C LEU A 509 -13.30 7.28 12.98
N ASP A 510 -14.32 6.48 12.65
CA ASP A 510 -14.58 5.19 13.28
C ASP A 510 -13.65 4.11 12.69
N ILE A 511 -13.76 2.87 13.19
CA ILE A 511 -12.94 1.73 12.72
C ILE A 511 -13.26 1.27 11.28
N TYR A 512 -14.29 1.82 10.65
CA TYR A 512 -14.61 1.66 9.23
C TYR A 512 -14.07 2.82 8.38
N GLY A 513 -13.57 3.88 9.00
CA GLY A 513 -13.16 5.10 8.32
C GLY A 513 -14.30 6.09 8.05
N SER A 514 -15.52 5.82 8.54
CA SER A 514 -16.60 6.79 8.50
C SER A 514 -16.32 7.94 9.47
N VAL A 515 -16.67 9.17 9.08
CA VAL A 515 -16.53 10.33 9.97
C VAL A 515 -17.55 10.22 11.09
N ARG A 516 -17.06 10.09 12.32
CA ARG A 516 -17.84 9.97 13.54
C ARG A 516 -18.11 11.33 14.19
N ASN A 517 -17.09 12.13 14.31
CA ASN A 517 -17.16 13.48 14.86
C ASN A 517 -16.54 14.46 13.86
N PHE A 518 -17.16 15.62 13.73
CA PHE A 518 -16.72 16.68 12.84
C PHE A 518 -16.96 18.04 13.46
N ALA A 519 -15.99 18.95 13.29
CA ALA A 519 -16.15 20.37 13.55
C ALA A 519 -15.40 21.17 12.47
N GLY A 520 -16.06 22.18 11.93
CA GLY A 520 -15.54 23.01 10.85
C GLY A 520 -16.66 23.50 9.94
N ARG A 521 -16.28 24.16 8.84
CA ARG A 521 -17.21 24.68 7.84
C ARG A 521 -17.75 23.58 6.94
N SER A 522 -16.88 22.73 6.40
CA SER A 522 -17.20 21.59 5.53
C SER A 522 -16.20 20.44 5.73
N LEU A 523 -16.67 19.20 5.59
CA LEU A 523 -15.80 18.03 5.56
C LEU A 523 -14.82 18.08 4.40
N SER A 524 -15.22 18.64 3.25
CA SER A 524 -14.38 18.80 2.07
C SER A 524 -13.29 19.88 2.21
N ASP A 525 -13.26 20.64 3.30
CA ASP A 525 -12.10 21.50 3.61
C ASP A 525 -10.82 20.68 3.78
N CYS A 526 -10.93 19.39 4.22
CA CYS A 526 -9.88 18.38 4.15
C CYS A 526 -10.51 17.05 3.72
N PRO A 527 -10.46 16.69 2.42
CA PRO A 527 -11.15 15.52 1.90
C PRO A 527 -10.40 14.20 2.15
N PHE A 528 -9.17 14.25 2.68
CA PHE A 528 -8.36 13.07 2.91
C PHE A 528 -8.85 12.28 4.14
N ARG A 529 -8.81 10.93 4.02
CA ARG A 529 -9.18 9.99 5.07
C ARG A 529 -7.96 9.13 5.43
N TYR A 530 -8.06 7.80 5.45
CA TYR A 530 -6.84 6.99 5.56
C TYR A 530 -5.88 7.33 4.41
N GLN A 531 -4.59 7.12 4.60
CA GLN A 531 -3.59 7.43 3.57
C GLN A 531 -4.00 6.87 2.20
N GLY A 532 -3.94 7.71 1.15
CA GLY A 532 -4.36 7.39 -0.21
C GLY A 532 -5.85 7.57 -0.50
N GLN A 533 -6.68 7.83 0.51
CA GLN A 533 -8.13 8.00 0.34
C GLN A 533 -8.53 9.47 0.24
N TYR A 534 -9.39 9.77 -0.72
CA TYR A 534 -10.04 11.06 -0.95
C TYR A 534 -11.57 10.86 -0.94
N GLU A 535 -12.28 11.51 -0.03
CA GLU A 535 -13.74 11.43 0.07
C GLU A 535 -14.43 12.24 -1.00
N ASP A 536 -15.41 11.63 -1.65
CA ASP A 536 -16.36 12.28 -2.55
C ASP A 536 -17.69 12.45 -1.81
N GLU A 537 -17.99 13.67 -1.32
CA GLU A 537 -19.22 13.97 -0.58
C GLU A 537 -20.49 13.59 -1.38
N GLU A 538 -20.43 13.74 -2.71
CA GLU A 538 -21.57 13.49 -3.60
C GLU A 538 -21.94 12.00 -3.65
N THR A 539 -20.98 11.11 -3.47
CA THR A 539 -21.18 9.65 -3.57
C THR A 539 -21.07 8.94 -2.23
N GLY A 540 -20.43 9.58 -1.23
CA GLY A 540 -20.07 8.95 0.04
C GLY A 540 -18.99 7.86 -0.09
N LEU A 541 -18.35 7.77 -1.26
CA LEU A 541 -17.26 6.85 -1.51
C LEU A 541 -15.90 7.55 -1.31
N TYR A 542 -14.88 6.76 -0.96
CA TYR A 542 -13.51 7.25 -0.92
C TYR A 542 -12.74 6.74 -2.14
N TYR A 543 -12.31 7.65 -3.01
CA TYR A 543 -11.38 7.34 -4.09
C TYR A 543 -10.04 6.92 -3.48
N ASN A 544 -9.61 5.70 -3.74
CA ASN A 544 -8.35 5.14 -3.27
C ASN A 544 -7.55 4.60 -4.47
N ARG A 545 -7.09 5.52 -5.32
CA ARG A 545 -6.29 5.27 -6.50
C ARG A 545 -6.94 4.28 -7.50
N PHE A 546 -6.78 2.99 -7.32
CA PHE A 546 -7.29 1.95 -8.23
C PHE A 546 -8.68 1.42 -7.87
N ARG A 547 -9.17 1.74 -6.67
CA ARG A 547 -10.50 1.30 -6.20
C ARG A 547 -11.25 2.41 -5.49
N TYR A 548 -12.53 2.18 -5.28
CA TYR A 548 -13.38 3.03 -4.45
C TYR A 548 -13.81 2.27 -3.20
N TYR A 549 -13.53 2.86 -2.07
CA TYR A 549 -13.87 2.32 -0.75
C TYR A 549 -15.20 2.87 -0.26
N SER A 550 -16.06 2.01 0.30
CA SER A 550 -17.31 2.38 0.94
C SER A 550 -17.17 2.29 2.47
N PRO A 551 -17.10 3.41 3.19
CA PRO A 551 -17.00 3.39 4.65
C PRO A 551 -18.28 2.83 5.30
N ASP A 552 -19.44 2.91 4.65
CA ASP A 552 -20.69 2.29 5.10
C ASP A 552 -20.59 0.77 5.19
N SER A 553 -19.95 0.14 4.22
CA SER A 553 -19.79 -1.31 4.17
C SER A 553 -18.47 -1.79 4.77
N GLY A 554 -17.42 -0.95 4.74
CA GLY A 554 -16.07 -1.27 5.18
C GLY A 554 -15.26 -2.05 4.15
N ILE A 555 -15.70 -2.05 2.88
CA ILE A 555 -15.10 -2.80 1.78
C ILE A 555 -15.00 -1.92 0.52
N TYR A 556 -14.19 -2.37 -0.43
CA TYR A 556 -14.19 -1.81 -1.78
C TYR A 556 -15.42 -2.25 -2.57
N ILE A 557 -15.85 -1.43 -3.53
CA ILE A 557 -17.03 -1.73 -4.39
C ILE A 557 -16.64 -2.48 -5.68
N SER A 558 -15.36 -2.81 -5.85
CA SER A 558 -14.83 -3.66 -6.93
C SER A 558 -13.79 -4.63 -6.39
N GLN A 559 -13.51 -5.68 -7.16
CA GLN A 559 -12.46 -6.63 -6.82
C GLN A 559 -11.07 -5.98 -6.87
N ASP A 560 -10.13 -6.57 -6.14
CA ASP A 560 -8.72 -6.17 -6.24
C ASP A 560 -8.19 -6.45 -7.65
N PRO A 561 -7.69 -5.44 -8.39
CA PRO A 561 -7.15 -5.65 -9.73
C PRO A 561 -5.98 -6.65 -9.78
N ILE A 562 -5.20 -6.75 -8.69
CA ILE A 562 -4.09 -7.71 -8.55
C ILE A 562 -4.53 -9.04 -7.93
N ARG A 563 -5.80 -9.20 -7.56
CA ARG A 563 -6.46 -10.43 -7.09
C ARG A 563 -5.73 -11.13 -5.95
N LEU A 564 -5.32 -12.41 -6.14
CA LEU A 564 -4.56 -13.18 -5.14
C LEU A 564 -3.25 -12.50 -4.74
N ALA A 565 -2.64 -11.73 -5.63
CA ALA A 565 -1.44 -10.96 -5.32
C ALA A 565 -1.68 -9.90 -4.23
N GLY A 566 -2.94 -9.49 -3.99
CA GLY A 566 -3.34 -8.66 -2.85
C GLY A 566 -3.28 -9.38 -1.50
N ASN A 567 -3.02 -10.68 -1.49
CA ASN A 567 -2.94 -11.53 -0.28
C ASN A 567 -4.15 -11.36 0.66
N ASN A 568 -5.34 -11.34 0.08
CA ASN A 568 -6.58 -11.14 0.81
C ASN A 568 -7.53 -12.29 0.56
N PRO A 569 -8.10 -12.94 1.57
CA PRO A 569 -9.07 -14.00 1.40
C PRO A 569 -10.36 -13.51 0.71
N THR A 570 -10.73 -12.24 0.92
CA THR A 570 -11.79 -11.61 0.15
C THR A 570 -11.21 -10.55 -0.78
N LEU A 571 -11.58 -10.60 -2.07
CA LEU A 571 -11.09 -9.66 -3.07
C LEU A 571 -11.62 -8.22 -2.89
N TYR A 572 -12.53 -7.98 -1.95
CA TYR A 572 -13.15 -6.68 -1.65
C TYR A 572 -12.67 -6.04 -0.35
N ALA A 573 -11.91 -6.77 0.48
CA ALA A 573 -11.56 -6.26 1.79
C ALA A 573 -10.57 -5.09 1.74
N TYR A 574 -10.72 -4.17 2.69
CA TYR A 574 -9.70 -3.22 3.15
C TYR A 574 -8.75 -3.94 4.11
N VAL A 575 -8.06 -3.24 4.99
CA VAL A 575 -7.14 -3.84 5.97
C VAL A 575 -7.89 -4.47 7.15
N HIS A 576 -7.31 -5.48 7.77
CA HIS A 576 -7.91 -6.18 8.92
C HIS A 576 -7.84 -5.36 10.22
N ASP A 577 -6.81 -4.53 10.40
CA ASP A 577 -6.66 -3.62 11.53
C ASP A 577 -6.28 -2.21 11.06
N THR A 578 -7.22 -1.28 11.14
CA THR A 578 -7.04 0.12 10.77
C THR A 578 -6.24 0.95 11.78
N ASN A 579 -5.87 0.37 12.92
CA ASN A 579 -4.95 1.02 13.88
C ASN A 579 -3.47 0.81 13.53
N VAL A 580 -3.14 -0.12 12.62
CA VAL A 580 -1.76 -0.49 12.32
C VAL A 580 -1.48 -0.56 10.82
N TRP A 581 -2.50 -0.87 10.02
CA TRP A 581 -2.39 -1.12 8.59
C TRP A 581 -3.15 -0.10 7.76
N ILE A 582 -2.59 0.23 6.61
CA ILE A 582 -3.19 1.11 5.59
C ILE A 582 -3.07 0.45 4.22
N ASP A 583 -3.98 0.80 3.31
CA ASP A 583 -3.92 0.44 1.90
C ASP A 583 -3.95 1.74 1.07
N SER A 584 -2.80 2.36 0.88
CA SER A 584 -2.68 3.67 0.22
C SER A 584 -2.88 3.62 -1.30
N TRP A 585 -2.90 2.42 -1.88
CA TRP A 585 -3.06 2.24 -3.33
C TRP A 585 -4.41 1.65 -3.75
N GLY A 586 -5.20 1.19 -2.79
CA GLY A 586 -6.35 0.38 -3.12
C GLY A 586 -5.97 -0.98 -3.73
N LEU A 587 -4.80 -1.51 -3.38
CA LEU A 587 -4.23 -2.77 -3.83
C LEU A 587 -3.66 -3.47 -2.60
N LYS A 588 -4.49 -4.10 -1.79
CA LYS A 588 -4.04 -4.70 -0.54
C LYS A 588 -3.05 -5.83 -0.81
N GLY A 589 -1.78 -5.63 -0.42
CA GLY A 589 -0.78 -6.66 -0.24
C GLY A 589 -0.27 -6.61 1.20
N THR A 590 0.18 -7.73 1.75
CA THR A 590 0.85 -7.76 3.06
C THR A 590 2.26 -7.20 2.98
N GLY A 591 2.87 -7.19 1.77
CA GLY A 591 4.11 -6.47 1.50
C GLY A 591 3.82 -5.09 0.95
N ILE A 592 4.32 -4.06 1.59
CA ILE A 592 4.36 -2.73 0.99
C ILE A 592 5.37 -2.80 -0.16
N PRO A 593 5.02 -2.44 -1.41
CA PRO A 593 6.01 -2.33 -2.48
C PRO A 593 7.22 -1.53 -1.98
N PHE A 594 8.40 -2.07 -2.23
CA PHE A 594 9.67 -1.52 -1.78
C PHE A 594 9.92 -1.54 -0.25
N GLN A 595 9.20 -2.39 0.49
CA GLN A 595 9.52 -2.69 1.88
C GLN A 595 10.91 -3.34 1.96
N VAL A 596 11.76 -2.83 2.85
CA VAL A 596 13.09 -3.34 3.11
C VAL A 596 13.06 -4.27 4.33
N GLY A 597 13.80 -5.38 4.27
CA GLY A 597 13.89 -6.36 5.35
C GLY A 597 14.86 -7.49 5.00
N LEU A 598 14.87 -8.55 5.78
CA LEU A 598 15.63 -9.76 5.44
C LEU A 598 14.89 -10.56 4.35
N HIS A 599 15.63 -11.18 3.44
CA HIS A 599 15.08 -11.94 2.32
C HIS A 599 14.10 -13.02 2.78
N GLU A 600 14.45 -13.78 3.81
CA GLU A 600 13.60 -14.84 4.39
C GLU A 600 12.28 -14.28 4.97
N ASP A 601 12.29 -13.09 5.54
CA ASP A 601 11.08 -12.48 6.11
C ASP A 601 10.20 -11.88 5.02
N LEU A 602 10.82 -11.24 4.05
CA LEU A 602 10.11 -10.68 2.90
C LEU A 602 9.48 -11.77 2.02
N ILE A 603 10.12 -12.93 1.85
CA ILE A 603 9.52 -14.08 1.14
C ILE A 603 8.25 -14.55 1.85
N LYS A 604 8.25 -14.58 3.18
CA LYS A 604 7.07 -15.02 3.96
C LYS A 604 5.86 -14.10 3.78
N ILE A 605 6.11 -12.80 3.67
CA ILE A 605 5.05 -11.79 3.55
C ILE A 605 4.65 -11.48 2.11
N ASN A 606 5.46 -11.85 1.12
CA ASN A 606 5.17 -11.55 -0.30
C ASN A 606 4.51 -12.70 -1.06
N ALA A 607 4.33 -13.86 -0.45
CA ALA A 607 3.72 -15.01 -1.10
C ALA A 607 2.33 -14.67 -1.66
N GLY A 608 2.18 -14.74 -2.97
CA GLY A 608 0.94 -14.39 -3.68
C GLY A 608 0.64 -12.89 -3.84
N THR A 609 1.58 -11.99 -3.50
CA THR A 609 1.37 -10.54 -3.59
C THR A 609 1.70 -9.92 -4.96
N GLY A 610 2.26 -10.69 -5.89
CA GLY A 610 2.83 -10.15 -7.13
C GLY A 610 4.10 -9.33 -6.90
N LEU A 611 4.67 -9.40 -5.69
CA LEU A 611 5.95 -8.83 -5.32
C LEU A 611 6.98 -9.95 -5.18
N ASP A 612 8.22 -9.67 -5.51
CA ASP A 612 9.36 -10.55 -5.29
C ASP A 612 10.30 -9.93 -4.27
N SER A 613 10.87 -10.75 -3.39
CA SER A 613 11.93 -10.30 -2.50
C SER A 613 13.27 -10.29 -3.26
N HIS A 614 13.76 -9.09 -3.54
CA HIS A 614 15.03 -8.88 -4.25
C HIS A 614 16.14 -8.58 -3.24
N HIS A 615 17.05 -9.53 -3.03
CA HIS A 615 18.26 -9.27 -2.26
C HIS A 615 19.34 -8.65 -3.14
N VAL A 616 20.16 -7.80 -2.54
CA VAL A 616 21.26 -7.13 -3.24
C VAL A 616 22.41 -8.11 -3.52
N GLY A 617 22.87 -8.10 -4.73
CA GLY A 617 24.01 -8.89 -5.16
C GLY A 617 23.65 -10.28 -5.69
N GLN A 618 24.35 -10.67 -6.73
CA GLN A 618 24.25 -12.02 -7.25
C GLN A 618 24.90 -13.00 -6.28
N LYS A 619 24.22 -14.06 -5.85
CA LYS A 619 24.72 -15.06 -4.89
C LYS A 619 26.15 -15.49 -5.17
N ALA A 620 26.45 -15.93 -6.39
CA ALA A 620 27.78 -16.40 -6.78
C ALA A 620 28.90 -15.33 -6.68
N LEU A 621 28.55 -14.05 -6.67
CA LEU A 621 29.48 -12.94 -6.45
C LEU A 621 29.54 -12.57 -4.97
N MET A 622 28.41 -12.57 -4.29
CA MET A 622 28.34 -12.30 -2.86
C MET A 622 29.10 -13.34 -2.05
N ASP A 623 28.96 -14.64 -2.36
CA ASP A 623 29.76 -15.75 -1.75
C ASP A 623 31.27 -15.54 -1.84
N LYS A 624 31.75 -14.80 -2.87
CA LYS A 624 33.18 -14.50 -3.07
C LYS A 624 33.63 -13.22 -2.40
N LEU A 625 32.73 -12.26 -2.22
CA LEU A 625 33.06 -10.90 -1.79
C LEU A 625 32.70 -10.61 -0.33
N VAL A 626 31.87 -11.46 0.27
CA VAL A 626 31.35 -11.32 1.65
C VAL A 626 31.60 -12.63 2.40
N ALA A 627 32.23 -12.54 3.55
CA ALA A 627 32.46 -13.69 4.39
C ALA A 627 31.13 -14.19 5.01
N ASN A 628 30.91 -15.52 4.97
CA ASN A 628 29.71 -16.17 5.51
C ASN A 628 28.38 -15.60 4.94
N TYR A 629 28.35 -15.28 3.65
CA TYR A 629 27.12 -14.84 3.01
C TYR A 629 26.04 -15.90 3.06
N ASP A 630 24.86 -15.52 3.56
CA ASP A 630 23.65 -16.34 3.58
C ASP A 630 22.57 -15.61 2.78
N GLU A 631 22.16 -16.17 1.66
CA GLU A 631 21.16 -15.60 0.77
C GLU A 631 19.81 -15.36 1.47
N MET A 632 19.39 -16.30 2.32
CA MET A 632 18.10 -16.22 3.02
C MET A 632 18.06 -15.07 4.03
N LYS A 633 19.20 -14.77 4.64
CA LYS A 633 19.38 -13.66 5.59
C LYS A 633 19.83 -12.36 4.93
N ALA A 634 20.02 -12.35 3.62
CA ALA A 634 20.47 -11.16 2.93
C ALA A 634 19.47 -10.01 3.03
N PRO A 635 19.92 -8.76 3.20
CA PRO A 635 19.07 -7.60 3.07
C PRO A 635 18.42 -7.55 1.70
N ALA A 636 17.11 -7.39 1.69
CA ALA A 636 16.30 -7.43 0.49
C ALA A 636 15.25 -6.31 0.48
N ILE A 637 14.64 -6.11 -0.66
CA ILE A 637 13.55 -5.17 -0.86
C ILE A 637 12.43 -5.87 -1.66
N LEU A 638 11.18 -5.68 -1.27
CA LEU A 638 10.03 -6.16 -2.04
C LEU A 638 9.87 -5.31 -3.30
N VAL A 639 9.89 -5.96 -4.45
CA VAL A 639 9.72 -5.29 -5.74
C VAL A 639 8.59 -5.95 -6.52
N PRO A 640 7.84 -5.21 -7.36
CA PRO A 640 6.90 -5.83 -8.27
C PRO A 640 7.59 -6.91 -9.11
N SER A 641 6.96 -8.09 -9.23
CA SER A 641 7.50 -9.21 -10.02
C SER A 641 7.74 -8.83 -11.48
N VAL A 642 6.91 -7.91 -11.98
CA VAL A 642 7.16 -7.23 -13.26
C VAL A 642 8.38 -6.32 -13.10
N GLY A 643 9.44 -6.62 -13.87
CA GLY A 643 10.72 -5.92 -13.78
C GLY A 643 11.74 -6.54 -12.81
N HIS A 644 11.36 -7.51 -11.97
CA HIS A 644 12.31 -8.19 -11.07
C HIS A 644 13.24 -9.13 -11.83
N THR A 645 12.68 -10.12 -12.48
CA THR A 645 13.46 -11.12 -13.22
C THR A 645 13.67 -10.65 -14.64
N ARG A 646 14.88 -10.85 -15.17
CA ARG A 646 15.20 -10.59 -16.55
C ARG A 646 14.45 -11.61 -17.43
N THR A 647 13.45 -11.17 -18.16
CA THR A 647 12.92 -11.92 -19.29
C THR A 647 14.01 -12.08 -20.38
N LYS A 648 13.86 -13.00 -21.31
CA LYS A 648 14.80 -13.21 -22.44
C LYS A 648 15.18 -11.89 -23.15
N ASP A 649 14.37 -10.85 -23.02
CA ASP A 649 14.47 -9.59 -23.76
C ASP A 649 15.13 -8.45 -22.96
N GLY A 650 15.68 -8.71 -21.80
CA GLY A 650 16.66 -7.81 -21.19
C GLY A 650 16.16 -6.80 -20.17
N VAL A 651 14.91 -6.80 -19.75
CA VAL A 651 14.37 -5.84 -18.78
C VAL A 651 14.13 -6.50 -17.42
N GLY A 652 15.00 -6.23 -16.47
CA GLY A 652 14.86 -6.66 -15.08
C GLY A 652 16.02 -6.12 -14.24
N ILE A 653 15.81 -6.07 -12.92
CA ILE A 653 16.86 -5.64 -11.97
C ILE A 653 17.92 -6.72 -11.75
N VAL A 654 17.62 -7.98 -12.03
CA VAL A 654 18.53 -9.11 -11.84
C VAL A 654 19.58 -9.14 -12.94
N SER A 655 20.76 -8.58 -12.68
CA SER A 655 21.90 -8.69 -13.58
C SER A 655 22.77 -9.90 -13.23
N ARG A 656 22.97 -10.81 -14.17
CA ARG A 656 23.88 -11.97 -14.03
C ARG A 656 25.31 -11.68 -14.47
N SER A 657 25.64 -10.45 -14.86
CA SER A 657 26.99 -10.10 -15.31
C SER A 657 27.96 -10.02 -14.13
N PRO A 658 29.09 -10.73 -14.17
CA PRO A 658 30.15 -10.59 -13.17
C PRO A 658 31.01 -9.35 -13.41
N ILE A 659 30.75 -8.61 -14.48
CA ILE A 659 31.55 -7.46 -14.91
C ILE A 659 30.90 -6.17 -14.43
N ASN A 660 31.70 -5.32 -13.80
CA ASN A 660 31.28 -3.98 -13.42
C ASN A 660 31.16 -3.11 -14.70
N PRO A 661 29.95 -2.60 -15.01
CA PRO A 661 29.71 -1.86 -16.26
C PRO A 661 30.48 -0.52 -16.33
N LYS A 662 30.95 0.01 -15.18
CA LYS A 662 31.74 1.24 -15.14
C LYS A 662 33.22 1.03 -15.48
N THR A 663 33.76 -0.12 -15.14
CA THR A 663 35.21 -0.38 -15.27
C THR A 663 35.55 -1.40 -16.36
N GLY A 664 34.56 -2.13 -16.87
CA GLY A 664 34.74 -3.25 -17.79
C GLY A 664 35.47 -4.46 -17.18
N LYS A 665 35.71 -4.48 -15.86
CA LYS A 665 36.42 -5.52 -15.12
C LYS A 665 35.51 -6.25 -14.16
N PRO A 666 35.85 -7.47 -13.70
CA PRO A 666 35.08 -8.15 -12.64
C PRO A 666 34.95 -7.30 -11.39
N PHE A 667 33.83 -7.48 -10.66
CA PHE A 667 33.64 -6.84 -9.36
C PHE A 667 34.71 -7.33 -8.37
N THR A 668 35.29 -6.40 -7.62
CA THR A 668 36.37 -6.67 -6.65
C THR A 668 35.95 -6.45 -5.21
N ASN A 669 34.82 -5.80 -4.98
CA ASN A 669 34.25 -5.60 -3.64
C ASN A 669 32.71 -5.56 -3.65
N ALA A 670 32.11 -5.90 -2.51
CA ALA A 670 30.67 -5.99 -2.33
C ALA A 670 29.98 -4.61 -2.42
N ARG A 671 30.65 -3.52 -2.06
CA ARG A 671 30.11 -2.15 -2.16
C ARG A 671 29.83 -1.73 -3.62
N GLU A 672 30.68 -2.14 -4.55
CA GLU A 672 30.45 -1.86 -5.98
C GLU A 672 29.25 -2.63 -6.52
N LEU A 673 29.04 -3.85 -6.01
CA LEU A 673 27.90 -4.69 -6.34
C LEU A 673 26.59 -4.08 -5.79
N LEU A 674 26.59 -3.67 -4.52
CA LEU A 674 25.48 -2.91 -3.92
C LEU A 674 25.14 -1.67 -4.74
N ALA A 675 26.15 -0.88 -5.10
CA ALA A 675 25.94 0.34 -5.90
C ALA A 675 25.42 0.07 -7.32
N ARG A 676 25.71 -1.11 -7.90
CA ARG A 676 25.09 -1.54 -9.16
C ARG A 676 23.62 -1.79 -8.96
N ASP A 677 23.25 -2.61 -7.96
CA ASP A 677 21.88 -3.06 -7.78
C ASP A 677 20.95 -1.92 -7.34
N ILE A 678 21.43 -0.97 -6.54
CA ILE A 678 20.68 0.26 -6.23
C ILE A 678 20.38 1.06 -7.51
N ARG A 679 21.33 1.14 -8.46
CA ARG A 679 21.09 1.80 -9.75
C ARG A 679 20.08 1.02 -10.61
N GLU A 680 20.15 -0.31 -10.61
CA GLU A 680 19.19 -1.15 -11.34
C GLU A 680 17.77 -1.03 -10.76
N LEU A 681 17.63 -1.04 -9.44
CA LEU A 681 16.35 -0.79 -8.77
C LEU A 681 15.77 0.57 -9.19
N ARG A 682 16.58 1.63 -9.16
CA ARG A 682 16.16 2.96 -9.60
C ARG A 682 15.85 3.00 -11.11
N ARG A 683 16.62 2.29 -11.93
CA ARG A 683 16.42 2.23 -13.39
C ARG A 683 15.07 1.58 -13.74
N VAL A 684 14.70 0.49 -13.07
CA VAL A 684 13.50 -0.29 -13.42
C VAL A 684 12.25 0.31 -12.79
N TYR A 685 12.30 0.74 -11.53
CA TYR A 685 11.12 1.19 -10.79
C TYR A 685 11.04 2.73 -10.64
N GLY A 686 12.06 3.46 -11.12
CA GLY A 686 12.03 4.93 -11.13
C GLY A 686 11.81 5.52 -9.74
N ASP A 687 10.95 6.54 -9.69
CA ASP A 687 10.59 7.25 -8.47
C ASP A 687 9.51 6.54 -7.64
N THR A 688 9.00 5.40 -8.08
CA THR A 688 8.13 4.55 -7.27
C THR A 688 8.87 3.94 -6.08
N ILE A 689 10.20 3.77 -6.16
CA ILE A 689 11.06 3.50 -5.00
C ILE A 689 11.52 4.85 -4.41
N SER A 690 11.15 5.15 -3.18
CA SER A 690 11.62 6.36 -2.50
C SER A 690 13.11 6.28 -2.16
N ASN A 691 13.77 7.43 -2.05
CA ASN A 691 15.15 7.49 -1.58
C ASN A 691 15.32 6.91 -0.18
N LYS A 692 14.29 7.05 0.67
CA LYS A 692 14.26 6.47 2.02
C LYS A 692 14.39 4.95 1.97
N GLN A 693 13.61 4.28 1.14
CA GLN A 693 13.64 2.82 0.99
C GLN A 693 14.97 2.32 0.43
N LEU A 694 15.55 3.02 -0.57
CA LEU A 694 16.87 2.68 -1.07
C LEU A 694 17.98 2.91 -0.03
N GLN A 695 17.87 3.97 0.76
CA GLN A 695 18.83 4.25 1.83
C GLN A 695 18.72 3.24 2.97
N GLU A 696 17.51 2.82 3.31
CA GLU A 696 17.25 1.75 4.29
C GLU A 696 17.90 0.42 3.82
N LEU A 697 17.71 0.05 2.55
CA LEU A 697 18.36 -1.13 1.96
C LEU A 697 19.89 -1.03 1.99
N ILE A 698 20.45 0.14 1.68
CA ILE A 698 21.90 0.39 1.75
C ILE A 698 22.40 0.26 3.18
N ASN A 699 21.71 0.85 4.14
CA ASN A 699 22.09 0.84 5.55
C ASN A 699 22.05 -0.59 6.12
N LEU A 700 20.98 -1.34 5.80
CA LEU A 700 20.83 -2.73 6.23
C LEU A 700 21.97 -3.60 5.66
N ASN A 701 22.29 -3.46 4.36
CA ASN A 701 23.42 -4.15 3.74
C ASN A 701 24.76 -3.81 4.41
N LYS A 702 25.01 -2.54 4.72
CA LYS A 702 26.26 -2.10 5.37
C LYS A 702 26.36 -2.53 6.83
N SER A 703 25.25 -2.64 7.52
CA SER A 703 25.22 -3.13 8.91
C SER A 703 25.50 -4.62 8.99
N MET A 704 24.99 -5.41 8.04
CA MET A 704 25.17 -6.86 8.00
C MET A 704 26.50 -7.28 7.40
N TYR A 705 27.01 -6.53 6.43
CA TYR A 705 28.24 -6.87 5.70
C TYR A 705 29.29 -5.77 5.85
N PRO A 706 30.18 -5.86 6.85
CA PRO A 706 31.22 -4.85 7.10
C PRO A 706 32.12 -4.59 5.89
N GLU A 707 32.28 -5.55 4.97
CA GLU A 707 33.00 -5.41 3.71
C GLU A 707 32.44 -4.29 2.82
N MET A 708 31.16 -3.99 2.94
CA MET A 708 30.50 -2.90 2.19
C MET A 708 30.81 -1.49 2.74
N ASN A 709 31.42 -1.40 3.91
CA ASN A 709 31.88 -0.12 4.50
C ASN A 709 33.29 0.26 4.09
N LYS A 710 34.07 -0.65 3.49
CA LYS A 710 35.46 -0.35 3.07
C LYS A 710 35.45 0.76 2.01
N PRO A 711 36.31 1.80 2.14
CA PRO A 711 36.40 2.84 1.14
C PRO A 711 36.83 2.22 -0.21
N LYS A 712 36.48 2.87 -1.33
CA LYS A 712 36.99 2.53 -2.64
C LYS A 712 38.52 2.51 -2.53
N THR A 713 39.12 1.36 -2.82
CA THR A 713 40.58 1.32 -3.04
C THR A 713 40.87 2.28 -4.18
N GLY A 714 41.58 3.36 -3.87
CA GLY A 714 41.90 4.38 -4.84
C GLY A 714 42.69 3.75 -6.00
N HIS A 715 42.27 4.07 -7.20
CA HIS A 715 43.13 3.88 -8.35
C HIS A 715 44.28 4.91 -8.25
N HIS A 716 45.48 4.44 -7.97
CA HIS A 716 46.70 5.10 -8.39
C HIS A 716 46.92 4.88 -9.87
#